data_408c9446d79ef800a663a6097dca7f22
#
_entry.id   408c9446d79ef800a663a6097dca7f22
#
_cell.length_a   1.000
_cell.length_b   1.000
_cell.length_c   1.000
_cell.angle_alpha   90.00
_cell.angle_beta   90.00
_cell.angle_gamma   90.00
#
_symmetry.space_group_name_H-M   'P 1'
#
loop_
_entity.id
_entity.type
_entity.pdbx_description
1 polymer ?
#
loop_
_entity_poly.entity_id
_entity_poly.type
_entity_poly.pdbx_seq_one_letter_code
_entity_poly.pdbx_strand_id
1 'polypeptide(L)'
;MSIFDPFKINNLDSNSINDETEFFPLLSSEDEEIMNSEEMPEVLSILPLRNTVLFPGVVIPITVGRDKSIKLIKDAYKGNKIIGVVAQKDANIEDPTFEDLYKVGTVAYIVKMLQMPDGNTTVIIQGKRKFHLKELIQENPYIKANVENFEESTYAKNKEFEALVASLKELAIQIIQISPNIPSEAAFAIKNIESPSFLINFISSNMNAELVDKQKMLEQLNLVVRGEMVLEHLTKELQMLELKNQIQSKVRVDIDRQQREYYLHQQMKQIQEELGGDGPDLEIKNLRERGEQKLWNKEVADAFNKELDKLQRMNPAAAEYSVLLNYAELLLELPWNEFTEDLFDIKKAQKILDQDHFGLEKVKARILEYLAVLKLKHNMKAPILCLVGPPGVGKTSLGKSIAKAVGRKYVRMALGGIRDEADIRGHRKTYIGAMPGRIIQSLKKAQSANPVFVLDEIDKVGNDFRGDPSSALLEVLDPEQNNAFYDHYVELDFDLSNVMFIATANSLNNIHPALIDRLEIIEVSGYTIEEKVEIAKQYLVPKQREAHGLKLKDIIIKPEIIEKVIEDYTRESGVRGLEKKIATLIRGTAKCVAVKEKYNKTLNNADVLRILGAAEYDKDMYQGNDVAGVVTGLAWTSVGGDILFIEASLSPGKGKLTLTGSLGDVMKESAVIAMAYIRANAKNLGIDFRVLDQWDMHVHVPAGAVPKDGPSAGITMLTALTSAYTQRKVKPQLAMTGEITLRGKVLPVGGLKEKILAAKRAGIKDIILCEKNRKDILEINQRYLKELKFHYVSDMQEVIELALMKQKVKAPIDLSFKEAITKSMVN
;
A
#
# COMPACT_ATOMS: atom_id res chain seq x y z
N MET A 1 10.02 -2.72 20.82
CA MET A 1 10.83 -2.80 22.05
C MET A 1 12.27 -2.52 21.65
N SER A 2 12.70 -1.28 21.81
CA SER A 2 14.10 -0.87 21.56
C SER A 2 14.94 -1.35 22.74
N ILE A 3 15.71 -2.37 22.52
CA ILE A 3 16.62 -2.92 23.50
C ILE A 3 18.02 -2.51 23.07
N PHE A 4 18.68 -1.76 23.96
CA PHE A 4 20.06 -1.32 23.96
C PHE A 4 20.43 -0.05 23.17
N ASP A 5 20.46 1.03 23.93
CA ASP A 5 21.21 2.24 23.66
C ASP A 5 22.68 1.98 24.12
N PRO A 6 23.66 1.94 23.23
CA PRO A 6 25.06 1.71 23.61
C PRO A 6 25.65 2.82 24.48
N PHE A 7 24.94 3.95 24.66
CA PHE A 7 25.36 5.06 25.51
C PHE A 7 24.73 5.08 26.92
N LYS A 8 23.87 4.09 27.26
CA LYS A 8 23.23 3.97 28.58
C LYS A 8 24.06 3.22 29.65
N ILE A 9 25.36 3.14 29.52
CA ILE A 9 26.23 2.51 30.56
C ILE A 9 26.43 3.44 31.77
N ASN A 10 25.89 4.67 31.77
CA ASN A 10 26.13 5.67 32.83
C ASN A 10 25.15 5.65 34.01
N ASN A 11 24.32 4.62 34.21
CA ASN A 11 23.45 4.53 35.41
C ASN A 11 23.64 3.18 36.15
N LEU A 12 24.83 2.73 36.36
CA LEU A 12 25.14 1.71 37.34
C LEU A 12 25.92 2.36 38.49
N ASP A 13 25.28 2.44 39.64
CA ASP A 13 25.73 2.88 40.97
C ASP A 13 27.11 3.49 41.08
N SER A 14 27.12 4.78 41.39
CA SER A 14 28.25 5.68 41.60
C SER A 14 29.08 5.41 42.88
N ASN A 15 29.15 4.20 43.42
CA ASN A 15 29.83 3.93 44.67
C ASN A 15 30.98 2.90 44.66
N SER A 16 31.46 2.48 43.47
CA SER A 16 32.59 1.55 43.43
C SER A 16 33.52 1.61 42.22
N ILE A 17 33.60 2.73 41.50
CA ILE A 17 34.61 2.86 40.43
C ILE A 17 35.26 4.25 40.59
N ASN A 18 36.45 4.24 41.23
CA ASN A 18 37.42 5.31 41.13
C ASN A 18 38.02 5.33 39.72
N ASP A 19 38.06 6.54 39.15
CA ASP A 19 38.89 7.02 38.06
C ASP A 19 39.25 6.00 36.96
N GLU A 20 38.57 6.16 35.86
CA GLU A 20 39.04 6.21 34.47
C GLU A 20 37.83 6.10 33.56
N THR A 21 37.28 7.24 33.13
CA THR A 21 36.42 7.31 31.94
C THR A 21 37.30 7.00 30.73
N GLU A 22 37.57 5.74 30.47
CA GLU A 22 38.08 5.30 29.17
C GLU A 22 36.97 5.48 28.11
N PHE A 23 37.06 6.58 27.40
CA PHE A 23 36.46 6.70 26.07
C PHE A 23 36.93 5.48 25.27
N PHE A 24 35.99 4.69 24.73
CA PHE A 24 36.34 3.63 23.78
C PHE A 24 37.18 4.26 22.67
N PRO A 25 38.40 3.82 22.40
CA PRO A 25 39.27 4.44 21.43
C PRO A 25 38.63 4.36 20.04
N LEU A 26 38.42 5.49 19.39
CA LEU A 26 38.12 5.53 17.99
C LEU A 26 39.30 4.93 17.24
N LEU A 27 39.06 3.84 16.50
CA LEU A 27 40.13 3.15 15.75
C LEU A 27 40.73 4.13 14.73
N SER A 28 42.04 4.30 14.84
CA SER A 28 42.82 5.02 13.83
C SER A 28 43.09 4.13 12.61
N SER A 29 43.47 4.73 11.48
CA SER A 29 43.86 3.96 10.29
C SER A 29 45.04 3.03 10.52
N GLU A 30 45.95 3.39 11.45
CA GLU A 30 47.10 2.55 11.85
C GLU A 30 46.64 1.34 12.66
N ASP A 31 45.69 1.50 13.58
CA ASP A 31 45.10 0.38 14.34
C ASP A 31 44.37 -0.63 13.43
N GLU A 32 43.72 -0.14 12.37
CA GLU A 32 43.06 -1.00 11.37
C GLU A 32 44.10 -1.83 10.58
N GLU A 33 45.24 -1.25 10.21
CA GLU A 33 46.32 -1.96 9.54
C GLU A 33 46.94 -3.04 10.44
N ILE A 34 47.15 -2.74 11.72
CA ILE A 34 47.64 -3.72 12.71
C ILE A 34 46.64 -4.86 12.88
N MET A 35 45.36 -4.55 13.02
CA MET A 35 44.28 -5.55 13.11
C MET A 35 44.21 -6.45 11.87
N ASN A 36 44.50 -5.91 10.69
CA ASN A 36 44.49 -6.65 9.44
C ASN A 36 45.76 -7.51 9.24
N SER A 37 46.85 -7.26 9.94
CA SER A 37 48.12 -8.02 9.87
C SER A 37 48.19 -9.20 10.85
N GLU A 38 47.31 -9.28 11.87
CA GLU A 38 47.30 -10.39 12.83
C GLU A 38 46.96 -11.72 12.12
N GLU A 39 47.67 -12.82 12.46
CA GLU A 39 47.38 -14.17 11.93
C GLU A 39 46.04 -14.67 12.45
N MET A 40 45.23 -15.16 11.53
CA MET A 40 43.91 -15.72 11.86
C MET A 40 44.04 -17.22 12.15
N PRO A 41 43.51 -17.74 13.26
CA PRO A 41 43.48 -19.19 13.52
C PRO A 41 42.60 -19.90 12.47
N GLU A 42 43.07 -21.03 11.96
CA GLU A 42 42.32 -21.87 11.01
C GLU A 42 41.02 -22.45 11.60
N VAL A 43 41.01 -22.60 12.95
CA VAL A 43 39.86 -23.16 13.69
C VAL A 43 39.36 -22.15 14.71
N LEU A 44 38.10 -21.82 14.67
CA LEU A 44 37.45 -20.92 15.64
C LEU A 44 36.32 -21.59 16.39
N SER A 45 36.15 -21.20 17.66
CA SER A 45 34.93 -21.46 18.43
C SER A 45 33.87 -20.44 18.04
N ILE A 46 32.72 -20.91 17.54
CA ILE A 46 31.69 -20.05 16.93
C ILE A 46 30.58 -19.71 17.93
N LEU A 47 30.44 -18.41 18.19
CA LEU A 47 29.35 -17.86 19.00
C LEU A 47 28.18 -17.39 18.09
N PRO A 48 27.03 -18.06 18.15
CA PRO A 48 25.81 -17.63 17.41
C PRO A 48 25.17 -16.36 18.00
N LEU A 49 24.95 -15.34 17.18
CA LEU A 49 24.21 -14.14 17.56
C LEU A 49 22.77 -14.20 17.07
N ARG A 50 21.83 -13.84 17.93
CA ARG A 50 20.40 -13.97 17.67
C ARG A 50 19.82 -12.83 16.80
N ASN A 51 20.11 -11.60 17.17
CA ASN A 51 19.43 -10.41 16.61
C ASN A 51 20.41 -9.31 16.20
N THR A 52 21.68 -9.63 16.04
CA THR A 52 22.69 -8.64 15.69
C THR A 52 23.79 -9.24 14.83
N VAL A 53 24.46 -8.39 14.08
CA VAL A 53 25.62 -8.72 13.26
C VAL A 53 26.81 -7.92 13.78
N LEU A 54 27.92 -8.58 14.03
CA LEU A 54 29.15 -7.93 14.44
C LEU A 54 29.95 -7.51 13.21
N PHE A 55 30.30 -6.23 13.13
CA PHE A 55 31.16 -5.70 12.07
C PHE A 55 32.59 -5.51 12.56
N PRO A 56 33.58 -5.60 11.66
CA PRO A 56 35.00 -5.31 12.00
C PRO A 56 35.15 -3.91 12.59
N GLY A 57 36.03 -3.82 13.63
CA GLY A 57 36.32 -2.60 14.38
C GLY A 57 35.29 -2.24 15.45
N VAL A 58 34.04 -2.73 15.33
CA VAL A 58 32.96 -2.34 16.23
C VAL A 58 33.00 -3.12 17.54
N VAL A 59 32.73 -2.43 18.64
CA VAL A 59 32.65 -3.02 19.99
C VAL A 59 31.17 -3.09 20.39
N ILE A 60 30.72 -4.30 20.77
CA ILE A 60 29.33 -4.48 21.22
C ILE A 60 29.25 -5.28 22.51
N PRO A 61 28.35 -4.93 23.44
CA PRO A 61 28.02 -5.77 24.58
C PRO A 61 27.03 -6.85 24.14
N ILE A 62 27.26 -8.09 24.53
CA ILE A 62 26.34 -9.22 24.24
C ILE A 62 26.00 -9.94 25.53
N THR A 63 24.71 -10.10 25.78
CA THR A 63 24.25 -10.94 26.88
C THR A 63 24.15 -12.40 26.42
N VAL A 64 24.88 -13.27 27.10
CA VAL A 64 24.95 -14.69 26.78
C VAL A 64 24.12 -15.47 27.79
N GLY A 65 23.04 -16.12 27.32
CA GLY A 65 22.15 -16.88 28.18
C GLY A 65 22.13 -18.40 27.92
N ARG A 66 22.73 -18.86 26.81
CA ARG A 66 22.74 -20.30 26.46
C ARG A 66 23.93 -20.99 27.12
N ASP A 67 23.73 -22.17 27.72
CA ASP A 67 24.79 -22.93 28.41
C ASP A 67 25.98 -23.20 27.51
N LYS A 68 25.79 -23.59 26.26
CA LYS A 68 26.85 -23.82 25.26
C LYS A 68 27.66 -22.56 25.00
N SER A 69 26.97 -21.42 24.87
CA SER A 69 27.60 -20.12 24.63
C SER A 69 28.36 -19.59 25.86
N ILE A 70 27.80 -19.77 27.06
CA ILE A 70 28.46 -19.43 28.32
C ILE A 70 29.75 -20.24 28.49
N LYS A 71 29.72 -21.54 28.17
CA LYS A 71 30.87 -22.42 28.23
C LYS A 71 31.95 -22.00 27.23
N LEU A 72 31.56 -21.72 26.00
CA LEU A 72 32.46 -21.21 24.95
C LEU A 72 33.19 -19.95 25.41
N ILE A 73 32.44 -18.96 25.93
CA ILE A 73 33.01 -17.70 26.38
C ILE A 73 33.99 -17.91 27.55
N LYS A 74 33.62 -18.74 28.53
CA LYS A 74 34.49 -19.04 29.67
C LYS A 74 35.80 -19.72 29.24
N ASP A 75 35.75 -20.66 28.32
CA ASP A 75 36.91 -21.37 27.80
C ASP A 75 37.78 -20.43 26.93
N ALA A 76 37.17 -19.63 26.06
CA ALA A 76 37.88 -18.65 25.25
C ALA A 76 38.53 -17.55 26.10
N TYR A 77 37.85 -17.07 27.15
CA TYR A 77 38.38 -16.03 28.05
C TYR A 77 39.63 -16.49 28.85
N LYS A 78 39.70 -17.78 29.17
CA LYS A 78 40.89 -18.39 29.80
C LYS A 78 42.01 -18.66 28.81
N GLY A 79 41.75 -18.73 27.51
CA GLY A 79 42.70 -18.98 26.45
C GLY A 79 43.16 -17.68 25.76
N ASN A 80 43.10 -17.69 24.43
CA ASN A 80 43.56 -16.59 23.56
C ASN A 80 42.57 -15.42 23.44
N LYS A 81 41.39 -15.52 24.05
CA LYS A 81 40.28 -14.55 24.00
C LYS A 81 39.73 -14.29 22.60
N ILE A 82 40.03 -15.15 21.64
CA ILE A 82 39.56 -15.04 20.25
C ILE A 82 38.42 -16.00 20.02
N ILE A 83 37.31 -15.52 19.41
CA ILE A 83 36.16 -16.31 19.04
C ILE A 83 35.70 -15.93 17.62
N GLY A 84 35.01 -16.83 16.95
CA GLY A 84 34.24 -16.50 15.75
C GLY A 84 32.81 -16.13 16.12
N VAL A 85 32.30 -15.05 15.57
CA VAL A 85 30.94 -14.57 15.84
C VAL A 85 30.14 -14.58 14.54
N VAL A 86 29.00 -15.26 14.53
CA VAL A 86 28.15 -15.43 13.33
C VAL A 86 26.69 -15.21 13.69
N ALA A 87 25.96 -14.48 12.88
CA ALA A 87 24.53 -14.32 13.07
C ALA A 87 23.75 -15.60 12.69
N GLN A 88 22.68 -15.90 13.40
CA GLN A 88 21.77 -16.99 13.04
C GLN A 88 20.71 -16.51 12.06
N LYS A 89 20.27 -17.40 11.14
CA LYS A 89 19.28 -17.07 10.08
C LYS A 89 17.88 -16.82 10.62
N ASP A 90 17.46 -17.60 11.61
CA ASP A 90 16.16 -17.46 12.27
C ASP A 90 16.34 -17.22 13.78
N ALA A 91 15.87 -16.06 14.24
CA ALA A 91 15.95 -15.66 15.63
C ALA A 91 15.11 -16.52 16.59
N ASN A 92 14.17 -17.31 16.09
CA ASN A 92 13.28 -18.15 16.92
C ASN A 92 13.95 -19.47 17.33
N ILE A 93 15.02 -19.89 16.67
CA ILE A 93 15.73 -21.13 17.01
C ILE A 93 16.53 -20.91 18.30
N GLU A 94 16.19 -21.64 19.35
CA GLU A 94 16.87 -21.50 20.64
C GLU A 94 18.28 -22.10 20.65
N ASP A 95 18.50 -23.26 20.05
CA ASP A 95 19.80 -23.93 19.94
C ASP A 95 20.16 -24.14 18.46
N PRO A 96 20.75 -23.12 17.79
CA PRO A 96 21.04 -23.18 16.36
C PRO A 96 22.15 -24.20 16.08
N THR A 97 21.94 -24.97 15.02
CA THR A 97 22.93 -25.87 14.43
C THR A 97 23.85 -25.11 13.48
N PHE A 98 24.86 -25.78 12.94
CA PHE A 98 25.77 -25.17 11.97
C PHE A 98 25.05 -24.69 10.70
N GLU A 99 23.99 -25.37 10.27
CA GLU A 99 23.17 -25.01 9.08
C GLU A 99 22.30 -23.76 9.30
N ASP A 100 21.96 -23.47 10.55
CA ASP A 100 21.13 -22.30 10.91
C ASP A 100 21.95 -21.00 10.98
N LEU A 101 23.28 -21.08 10.76
CA LEU A 101 24.16 -19.92 10.77
C LEU A 101 24.39 -19.37 9.36
N TYR A 102 24.64 -18.06 9.29
CA TYR A 102 25.18 -17.47 8.07
C TYR A 102 26.62 -17.93 7.81
N LYS A 103 27.05 -17.84 6.57
CA LYS A 103 28.37 -18.34 6.18
C LYS A 103 29.51 -17.34 6.40
N VAL A 104 29.19 -16.08 6.55
CA VAL A 104 30.15 -15.01 6.80
C VAL A 104 29.96 -14.47 8.21
N GLY A 105 31.04 -14.42 8.98
CA GLY A 105 31.06 -13.88 10.32
C GLY A 105 32.28 -13.00 10.57
N THR A 106 32.44 -12.57 11.82
CA THR A 106 33.52 -11.69 12.24
C THR A 106 34.31 -12.35 13.38
N VAL A 107 35.62 -12.42 13.26
CA VAL A 107 36.53 -12.80 14.36
C VAL A 107 36.44 -11.72 15.42
N ALA A 108 36.17 -12.11 16.64
CA ALA A 108 36.03 -11.20 17.76
C ALA A 108 37.05 -11.47 18.88
N TYR A 109 37.51 -10.40 19.48
CA TYR A 109 38.31 -10.43 20.70
C TYR A 109 37.41 -10.12 21.91
N ILE A 110 37.51 -10.92 22.97
CA ILE A 110 36.78 -10.70 24.21
C ILE A 110 37.54 -9.67 25.06
N VAL A 111 37.01 -8.46 25.12
CA VAL A 111 37.59 -7.34 25.87
C VAL A 111 37.33 -7.52 27.36
N LYS A 112 36.07 -7.75 27.75
CA LYS A 112 35.68 -7.87 29.16
C LYS A 112 34.49 -8.80 29.31
N MET A 113 34.47 -9.54 30.41
CA MET A 113 33.33 -10.38 30.80
C MET A 113 32.78 -9.86 32.14
N LEU A 114 31.48 -9.57 32.18
CA LEU A 114 30.77 -9.05 33.34
C LEU A 114 29.68 -10.05 33.74
N GLN A 115 29.62 -10.42 34.99
CA GLN A 115 28.57 -11.25 35.53
C GLN A 115 27.55 -10.31 36.19
N MET A 116 26.33 -10.32 35.66
CA MET A 116 25.27 -9.45 36.13
C MET A 116 24.57 -10.01 37.38
N PRO A 117 23.96 -9.17 38.24
CA PRO A 117 23.29 -9.63 39.46
C PRO A 117 22.10 -10.56 39.20
N ASP A 118 21.53 -10.55 37.99
CA ASP A 118 20.44 -11.42 37.54
C ASP A 118 20.91 -12.82 37.09
N GLY A 119 22.24 -13.11 37.22
CA GLY A 119 22.81 -14.38 36.81
C GLY A 119 23.23 -14.47 35.36
N ASN A 120 22.91 -13.50 34.54
CA ASN A 120 23.30 -13.45 33.14
C ASN A 120 24.76 -13.02 33.00
N THR A 121 25.43 -13.51 31.95
CA THR A 121 26.81 -13.14 31.61
C THR A 121 26.79 -12.18 30.44
N THR A 122 27.20 -10.93 30.65
CA THR A 122 27.42 -9.96 29.57
C THR A 122 28.90 -9.93 29.19
N VAL A 123 29.15 -10.01 27.89
CA VAL A 123 30.51 -10.02 27.32
C VAL A 123 30.64 -8.85 26.37
N ILE A 124 31.72 -8.07 26.57
CA ILE A 124 32.07 -6.99 25.63
C ILE A 124 33.04 -7.59 24.63
N ILE A 125 32.65 -7.58 23.35
CA ILE A 125 33.47 -8.12 22.27
C ILE A 125 33.78 -7.05 21.24
N GLN A 126 35.01 -7.11 20.69
CA GLN A 126 35.44 -6.26 19.58
C GLN A 126 35.60 -7.09 18.32
N GLY A 127 34.94 -6.70 17.24
CA GLY A 127 35.14 -7.30 15.93
C GLY A 127 36.53 -6.99 15.37
N LYS A 128 37.19 -8.00 14.81
CA LYS A 128 38.50 -7.84 14.19
C LYS A 128 38.42 -7.94 12.68
N ARG A 129 38.32 -9.13 12.15
CA ARG A 129 38.34 -9.44 10.71
C ARG A 129 37.14 -10.30 10.33
N LYS A 130 36.75 -10.26 9.06
CA LYS A 130 35.75 -11.16 8.53
C LYS A 130 36.31 -12.52 8.21
N PHE A 131 35.52 -13.54 8.35
CA PHE A 131 35.88 -14.90 7.95
C PHE A 131 34.71 -15.58 7.23
N HIS A 132 35.02 -16.55 6.41
CA HIS A 132 34.08 -17.47 5.82
C HIS A 132 34.05 -18.79 6.60
N LEU A 133 32.85 -19.22 7.00
CA LEU A 133 32.62 -20.46 7.71
C LEU A 133 32.62 -21.64 6.72
N LYS A 134 33.51 -22.60 6.86
CA LYS A 134 33.67 -23.73 5.91
C LYS A 134 33.07 -25.02 6.42
N GLU A 135 33.75 -25.69 7.30
CA GLU A 135 33.38 -27.04 7.73
C GLU A 135 33.24 -27.14 9.24
N LEU A 136 32.24 -27.88 9.67
CA LEU A 136 32.00 -28.18 11.06
C LEU A 136 33.07 -29.18 11.56
N ILE A 137 33.79 -28.84 12.60
CA ILE A 137 34.74 -29.77 13.26
C ILE A 137 34.04 -30.44 14.45
N GLN A 138 33.33 -29.66 15.25
CA GLN A 138 32.73 -30.11 16.49
C GLN A 138 31.45 -29.30 16.78
N GLU A 139 30.43 -29.98 17.25
CA GLU A 139 29.15 -29.32 17.62
C GLU A 139 28.96 -29.26 19.15
N ASN A 140 29.49 -30.24 19.89
CA ASN A 140 29.41 -30.31 21.34
C ASN A 140 30.82 -30.26 21.98
N PRO A 141 31.07 -29.48 23.06
CA PRO A 141 30.07 -28.74 23.88
C PRO A 141 29.63 -27.40 23.29
N TYR A 142 30.26 -26.92 22.24
CA TYR A 142 29.91 -25.74 21.45
C TYR A 142 30.48 -25.88 20.03
N ILE A 143 29.98 -25.12 19.11
CA ILE A 143 30.35 -25.20 17.69
C ILE A 143 31.83 -24.77 17.51
N LYS A 144 32.64 -25.64 16.90
CA LYS A 144 33.96 -25.30 16.36
C LYS A 144 33.99 -25.63 14.88
N ALA A 145 34.50 -24.71 14.10
CA ALA A 145 34.52 -24.85 12.66
C ALA A 145 35.85 -24.35 12.04
N ASN A 146 36.17 -24.92 10.89
CA ASN A 146 37.23 -24.40 10.01
C ASN A 146 36.76 -23.09 9.39
N VAL A 147 37.63 -22.12 9.38
CA VAL A 147 37.35 -20.80 8.84
C VAL A 147 38.42 -20.39 7.85
N GLU A 148 38.05 -19.60 6.90
CA GLU A 148 38.95 -19.04 5.90
C GLU A 148 38.86 -17.51 5.93
N ASN A 149 39.95 -16.85 5.62
CA ASN A 149 39.98 -15.40 5.56
C ASN A 149 39.03 -14.89 4.47
N PHE A 150 38.23 -13.89 4.82
CA PHE A 150 37.32 -13.23 3.89
C PHE A 150 38.01 -11.95 3.39
N GLU A 151 38.72 -12.06 2.25
CA GLU A 151 39.45 -10.94 1.67
C GLU A 151 38.49 -9.90 1.08
N GLU A 152 38.61 -8.68 1.58
CA GLU A 152 37.89 -7.55 0.97
C GLU A 152 38.64 -7.08 -0.29
N SER A 153 37.88 -6.73 -1.33
CA SER A 153 38.47 -6.17 -2.56
C SER A 153 39.10 -4.81 -2.26
N THR A 154 40.31 -4.58 -2.78
CA THR A 154 40.95 -3.27 -2.73
C THR A 154 40.12 -2.24 -3.45
N TYR A 155 39.82 -1.11 -2.84
CA TYR A 155 39.08 -0.02 -3.40
C TYR A 155 39.97 1.16 -3.78
N ALA A 156 39.64 1.81 -4.91
CA ALA A 156 40.35 3.02 -5.33
C ALA A 156 39.84 4.22 -4.51
N LYS A 157 40.74 4.93 -3.84
CA LYS A 157 40.44 6.22 -3.21
C LYS A 157 40.24 7.28 -4.32
N ASN A 158 39.03 7.36 -4.87
CA ASN A 158 38.65 8.37 -5.87
C ASN A 158 37.71 9.41 -5.23
N LYS A 159 37.46 10.50 -5.95
CA LYS A 159 36.59 11.59 -5.49
C LYS A 159 35.15 11.14 -5.23
N GLU A 160 34.69 10.12 -5.95
CA GLU A 160 33.33 9.57 -5.76
C GLU A 160 33.19 8.84 -4.41
N PHE A 161 34.21 8.07 -4.03
CA PHE A 161 34.24 7.42 -2.74
C PHE A 161 34.34 8.41 -1.57
N GLU A 162 35.17 9.47 -1.72
CA GLU A 162 35.25 10.53 -0.72
C GLU A 162 33.90 11.25 -0.55
N ALA A 163 33.20 11.51 -1.66
CA ALA A 163 31.87 12.10 -1.62
C ALA A 163 30.84 11.17 -0.95
N LEU A 164 30.91 9.86 -1.22
CA LEU A 164 30.06 8.86 -0.57
C LEU A 164 30.27 8.86 0.95
N VAL A 165 31.52 8.82 1.42
CA VAL A 165 31.88 8.85 2.84
C VAL A 165 31.39 10.16 3.51
N ALA A 166 31.54 11.30 2.83
CA ALA A 166 31.05 12.58 3.32
C ALA A 166 29.52 12.58 3.46
N SER A 167 28.80 12.07 2.46
CA SER A 167 27.34 11.94 2.48
C SER A 167 26.86 11.00 3.60
N LEU A 168 27.55 9.91 3.83
CA LEU A 168 27.24 8.98 4.94
C LEU A 168 27.39 9.67 6.31
N LYS A 169 28.46 10.45 6.51
CA LYS A 169 28.65 11.24 7.74
C LYS A 169 27.53 12.25 7.94
N GLU A 170 27.20 12.98 6.90
CA GLU A 170 26.16 14.02 6.94
C GLU A 170 24.78 13.45 7.27
N LEU A 171 24.34 12.40 6.56
CA LEU A 171 23.05 11.76 6.81
C LEU A 171 22.98 11.15 8.22
N ALA A 172 24.05 10.47 8.66
CA ALA A 172 24.08 9.91 10.00
C ALA A 172 23.98 10.98 11.08
N ILE A 173 24.64 12.13 10.90
CA ILE A 173 24.54 13.28 11.82
C ILE A 173 23.13 13.86 11.81
N GLN A 174 22.49 14.00 10.64
CA GLN A 174 21.11 14.50 10.52
C GLN A 174 20.13 13.57 11.23
N ILE A 175 20.27 12.24 11.06
CA ILE A 175 19.43 11.27 11.75
C ILE A 175 19.59 11.38 13.27
N ILE A 176 20.82 11.54 13.78
CA ILE A 176 21.07 11.71 15.21
C ILE A 176 20.42 12.99 15.74
N GLN A 177 20.47 14.09 15.00
CA GLN A 177 19.87 15.37 15.42
C GLN A 177 18.34 15.32 15.47
N ILE A 178 17.73 14.53 14.58
CA ILE A 178 16.27 14.40 14.49
C ILE A 178 15.73 13.32 15.44
N SER A 179 16.53 12.33 15.77
CA SER A 179 16.12 11.18 16.58
C SER A 179 16.16 11.52 18.09
N PRO A 180 15.03 11.48 18.81
CA PRO A 180 15.00 11.77 20.24
C PRO A 180 15.68 10.68 21.10
N ASN A 181 15.98 9.54 20.54
CA ASN A 181 16.49 8.36 21.25
C ASN A 181 18.01 8.18 21.14
N ILE A 182 18.71 8.99 20.36
CA ILE A 182 20.15 8.90 20.16
C ILE A 182 20.80 10.10 20.82
N PRO A 183 21.79 9.89 21.73
CA PRO A 183 22.53 10.97 22.37
C PRO A 183 23.28 11.85 21.37
N SER A 184 23.31 13.15 21.59
CA SER A 184 23.98 14.12 20.71
C SER A 184 25.50 13.88 20.58
N GLU A 185 26.10 13.24 21.58
CA GLU A 185 27.51 12.85 21.62
C GLU A 185 27.89 11.87 20.51
N ALA A 186 26.92 11.07 20.03
CA ALA A 186 27.12 10.15 18.92
C ALA A 186 27.47 10.88 17.60
N ALA A 187 26.97 12.09 17.40
CA ALA A 187 27.30 12.91 16.25
C ALA A 187 28.79 13.34 16.27
N PHE A 188 29.33 13.62 17.47
CA PHE A 188 30.75 13.94 17.64
C PHE A 188 31.64 12.73 17.34
N ALA A 189 31.23 11.55 17.76
CA ALA A 189 31.96 10.32 17.47
C ALA A 189 32.03 10.07 15.95
N ILE A 190 30.90 10.14 15.22
CA ILE A 190 30.87 9.94 13.76
C ILE A 190 31.74 10.97 13.03
N LYS A 191 31.73 12.23 13.48
CA LYS A 191 32.53 13.29 12.86
C LYS A 191 34.02 13.00 12.93
N ASN A 192 34.51 12.39 14.04
CA ASN A 192 35.89 12.16 14.32
C ASN A 192 36.43 10.80 13.83
N ILE A 193 35.61 9.95 13.24
CA ILE A 193 36.06 8.71 12.61
C ILE A 193 36.85 9.05 11.34
N GLU A 194 38.13 8.65 11.31
CA GLU A 194 39.02 8.89 10.17
C GLU A 194 38.98 7.77 9.14
N SER A 195 38.88 6.51 9.56
CA SER A 195 38.81 5.37 8.64
C SER A 195 37.46 5.23 7.96
N PRO A 196 37.39 5.27 6.61
CA PRO A 196 36.13 5.06 5.87
C PRO A 196 35.52 3.67 6.08
N SER A 197 36.37 2.63 6.20
CA SER A 197 35.93 1.26 6.43
C SER A 197 35.32 1.14 7.82
N PHE A 198 35.95 1.66 8.84
CA PHE A 198 35.41 1.67 10.20
C PHE A 198 34.11 2.51 10.28
N LEU A 199 34.03 3.65 9.60
CA LEU A 199 32.82 4.47 9.55
C LEU A 199 31.62 3.68 8.96
N ILE A 200 31.81 3.04 7.82
CA ILE A 200 30.75 2.26 7.17
C ILE A 200 30.33 1.09 8.08
N ASN A 201 31.27 0.39 8.69
CA ASN A 201 31.01 -0.70 9.63
C ASN A 201 30.28 -0.21 10.89
N PHE A 202 30.68 0.92 11.45
CA PHE A 202 30.06 1.53 12.62
C PHE A 202 28.61 1.95 12.36
N ILE A 203 28.37 2.61 11.23
CA ILE A 203 27.01 2.98 10.82
C ILE A 203 26.17 1.73 10.57
N SER A 204 26.67 0.74 9.83
CA SER A 204 25.96 -0.51 9.53
C SER A 204 25.55 -1.26 10.80
N SER A 205 26.40 -1.25 11.84
CA SER A 205 26.11 -1.89 13.11
C SER A 205 24.95 -1.19 13.85
N ASN A 206 24.94 0.15 13.86
CA ASN A 206 24.06 0.96 14.71
C ASN A 206 22.76 1.41 14.01
N MET A 207 22.69 1.34 12.67
CA MET A 207 21.49 1.74 11.95
C MET A 207 20.31 0.81 12.21
N ASN A 208 19.09 1.32 12.04
CA ASN A 208 17.85 0.58 12.20
C ASN A 208 17.49 -0.20 10.92
N ALA A 209 18.13 -1.35 10.72
CA ALA A 209 17.91 -2.24 9.60
C ALA A 209 17.67 -3.68 10.07
N GLU A 210 16.96 -4.46 9.25
CA GLU A 210 16.71 -5.87 9.52
C GLU A 210 18.03 -6.68 9.53
N LEU A 211 18.04 -7.78 10.30
CA LEU A 211 19.22 -8.65 10.42
C LEU A 211 19.74 -9.10 9.06
N VAL A 212 18.82 -9.46 8.16
CA VAL A 212 19.13 -9.93 6.80
C VAL A 212 19.89 -8.86 6.00
N ASP A 213 19.50 -7.60 6.13
CA ASP A 213 20.16 -6.52 5.39
C ASP A 213 21.52 -6.16 5.99
N LYS A 214 21.63 -6.15 7.32
CA LYS A 214 22.94 -6.03 8.00
C LYS A 214 23.90 -7.16 7.59
N GLN A 215 23.40 -8.38 7.49
CA GLN A 215 24.20 -9.52 7.07
C GLN A 215 24.67 -9.40 5.61
N LYS A 216 23.79 -8.97 4.69
CA LYS A 216 24.17 -8.68 3.30
C LYS A 216 25.28 -7.64 3.20
N MET A 217 25.21 -6.59 4.04
CA MET A 217 26.28 -5.58 4.12
C MET A 217 27.59 -6.17 4.64
N LEU A 218 27.56 -7.07 5.63
CA LEU A 218 28.75 -7.77 6.09
C LEU A 218 29.35 -8.65 4.99
N GLU A 219 28.54 -9.35 4.22
CA GLU A 219 28.94 -10.25 3.14
C GLU A 219 29.46 -9.53 1.89
N GLN A 220 29.20 -8.23 1.75
CA GLN A 220 29.65 -7.47 0.59
C GLN A 220 31.17 -7.30 0.60
N LEU A 221 31.81 -7.74 -0.50
CA LEU A 221 33.26 -7.71 -0.70
C LEU A 221 33.77 -6.29 -1.03
N ASN A 222 32.97 -5.52 -1.77
CA ASN A 222 33.34 -4.18 -2.21
C ASN A 222 32.86 -3.13 -1.21
N LEU A 223 33.81 -2.37 -0.63
CA LEU A 223 33.50 -1.34 0.36
C LEU A 223 32.65 -0.19 -0.21
N VAL A 224 32.81 0.15 -1.50
CA VAL A 224 32.02 1.19 -2.15
C VAL A 224 30.56 0.77 -2.24
N VAL A 225 30.29 -0.44 -2.74
CA VAL A 225 28.93 -0.98 -2.84
C VAL A 225 28.29 -1.12 -1.46
N ARG A 226 29.06 -1.51 -0.43
CA ARG A 226 28.57 -1.54 0.96
C ARG A 226 28.17 -0.14 1.42
N GLY A 227 29.00 0.86 1.12
CA GLY A 227 28.71 2.27 1.43
C GLY A 227 27.43 2.76 0.74
N GLU A 228 27.19 2.40 -0.51
CA GLU A 228 25.97 2.72 -1.25
C GLU A 228 24.72 2.07 -0.62
N MET A 229 24.81 0.82 -0.19
CA MET A 229 23.73 0.14 0.52
C MET A 229 23.40 0.86 1.84
N VAL A 230 24.42 1.28 2.59
CA VAL A 230 24.24 2.05 3.83
C VAL A 230 23.61 3.41 3.54
N LEU A 231 24.04 4.10 2.48
CA LEU A 231 23.48 5.38 2.06
C LEU A 231 22.00 5.28 1.73
N GLU A 232 21.61 4.24 1.01
CA GLU A 232 20.20 3.98 0.68
C GLU A 232 19.34 3.80 1.94
N HIS A 233 19.82 3.00 2.90
CA HIS A 233 19.10 2.79 4.14
C HIS A 233 18.99 4.05 5.00
N LEU A 234 20.08 4.80 5.17
CA LEU A 234 20.07 6.07 5.91
C LEU A 234 19.12 7.09 5.28
N THR A 235 19.08 7.15 3.95
CA THR A 235 18.17 8.05 3.24
C THR A 235 16.69 7.70 3.52
N LYS A 236 16.35 6.41 3.50
CA LYS A 236 15.00 5.94 3.85
C LYS A 236 14.66 6.23 5.32
N GLU A 237 15.59 6.02 6.22
CA GLU A 237 15.42 6.26 7.65
C GLU A 237 15.21 7.75 7.94
N LEU A 238 15.99 8.64 7.31
CA LEU A 238 15.83 10.08 7.43
C LEU A 238 14.45 10.53 6.96
N GLN A 239 14.01 10.09 5.78
CA GLN A 239 12.67 10.42 5.25
C GLN A 239 11.54 9.97 6.18
N MET A 240 11.68 8.79 6.79
CA MET A 240 10.71 8.28 7.74
C MET A 240 10.68 9.10 9.04
N LEU A 241 11.85 9.51 9.55
CA LEU A 241 11.96 10.35 10.74
C LEU A 241 11.42 11.76 10.49
N GLU A 242 11.69 12.36 9.33
CA GLU A 242 11.13 13.65 8.95
C GLU A 242 9.61 13.62 8.85
N LEU A 243 9.05 12.57 8.24
CA LEU A 243 7.60 12.37 8.14
C LEU A 243 6.98 12.21 9.54
N LYS A 244 7.63 11.42 10.40
CA LYS A 244 7.20 11.23 11.80
C LYS A 244 7.20 12.56 12.57
N ASN A 245 8.25 13.38 12.41
CA ASN A 245 8.34 14.69 13.04
C ASN A 245 7.30 15.68 12.51
N GLN A 246 7.01 15.66 11.20
CA GLN A 246 5.93 16.47 10.62
C GLN A 246 4.56 16.08 11.18
N ILE A 247 4.31 14.78 11.37
CA ILE A 247 3.06 14.29 11.98
C ILE A 247 3.01 14.72 13.45
N GLN A 248 4.10 14.53 14.20
CA GLN A 248 4.16 14.92 15.61
C GLN A 248 4.04 16.44 15.81
N SER A 249 4.65 17.25 14.95
CA SER A 249 4.52 18.70 15.02
C SER A 249 3.10 19.17 14.72
N LYS A 250 2.40 18.56 13.76
CA LYS A 250 0.97 18.84 13.51
C LYS A 250 0.11 18.49 14.71
N VAL A 251 0.33 17.30 15.30
CA VAL A 251 -0.40 16.86 16.49
C VAL A 251 -0.09 17.78 17.67
N ARG A 252 1.15 18.25 17.83
CA ARG A 252 1.56 19.17 18.89
C ARG A 252 0.93 20.55 18.73
N VAL A 253 0.88 21.08 17.50
CA VAL A 253 0.19 22.35 17.20
C VAL A 253 -1.32 22.24 17.48
N ASP A 254 -1.93 21.10 17.15
CA ASP A 254 -3.35 20.87 17.47
C ASP A 254 -3.59 20.72 18.98
N ILE A 255 -2.67 20.07 19.71
CA ILE A 255 -2.71 19.94 21.18
C ILE A 255 -2.45 21.31 21.84
N ASP A 256 -1.43 22.07 21.37
CA ASP A 256 -1.14 23.42 21.90
C ASP A 256 -2.30 24.38 21.64
N ARG A 257 -3.00 24.24 20.51
CA ARG A 257 -4.21 25.00 20.20
C ARG A 257 -5.34 24.62 21.16
N GLN A 258 -5.56 23.33 21.39
CA GLN A 258 -6.55 22.86 22.35
C GLN A 258 -6.19 23.23 23.79
N GLN A 259 -4.91 23.14 24.18
CA GLN A 259 -4.46 23.60 25.50
C GLN A 259 -4.58 25.12 25.66
N ARG A 260 -4.30 25.90 24.61
CA ARG A 260 -4.45 27.34 24.60
C ARG A 260 -5.93 27.77 24.68
N GLU A 261 -6.81 27.08 23.96
CA GLU A 261 -8.26 27.25 24.07
C GLU A 261 -8.76 26.86 25.47
N TYR A 262 -8.24 25.77 26.01
CA TYR A 262 -8.52 25.34 27.38
C TYR A 262 -8.00 26.35 28.41
N TYR A 263 -6.77 26.87 28.25
CA TYR A 263 -6.17 27.86 29.13
C TYR A 263 -6.90 29.21 29.06
N LEU A 264 -7.31 29.63 27.90
CA LEU A 264 -8.14 30.82 27.69
C LEU A 264 -9.54 30.62 28.28
N HIS A 265 -10.10 29.44 28.19
CA HIS A 265 -11.34 29.08 28.84
C HIS A 265 -11.21 29.10 30.38
N GLN A 266 -10.09 28.60 30.91
CA GLN A 266 -9.82 28.69 32.38
C GLN A 266 -9.60 30.13 32.86
N GLN A 267 -8.84 30.93 32.08
CA GLN A 267 -8.69 32.38 32.42
C GLN A 267 -10.01 33.12 32.32
N MET A 268 -10.83 32.82 31.30
CA MET A 268 -12.18 33.39 31.21
C MET A 268 -13.05 32.96 32.38
N LYS A 269 -12.93 31.72 32.85
CA LYS A 269 -13.62 31.20 34.01
C LYS A 269 -13.15 31.88 35.32
N GLN A 270 -11.83 32.06 35.50
CA GLN A 270 -11.26 32.78 36.65
C GLN A 270 -11.67 34.27 36.67
N ILE A 271 -11.69 34.90 35.49
CA ILE A 271 -12.18 36.30 35.39
C ILE A 271 -13.68 36.38 35.61
N GLN A 272 -14.46 35.37 35.20
CA GLN A 272 -15.89 35.29 35.51
C GLN A 272 -16.16 35.06 36.99
N GLU A 273 -15.37 34.23 37.68
CA GLU A 273 -15.42 34.02 39.12
C GLU A 273 -15.05 35.30 39.91
N GLU A 274 -14.03 36.06 39.45
CA GLU A 274 -13.65 37.36 40.06
C GLU A 274 -14.66 38.48 39.80
N LEU A 275 -15.44 38.40 38.70
CA LEU A 275 -16.49 39.34 38.35
C LEU A 275 -17.84 39.02 38.98
N GLY A 276 -17.93 37.97 39.84
CA GLY A 276 -19.16 37.59 40.57
C GLY A 276 -20.24 36.97 39.69
N GLY A 277 -19.83 36.39 38.54
CA GLY A 277 -20.70 35.69 37.61
C GLY A 277 -20.55 34.18 37.70
N ASP A 278 -21.63 33.53 37.99
CA ASP A 278 -22.00 32.16 37.66
C ASP A 278 -21.13 31.04 38.24
N GLY A 279 -21.35 30.69 39.48
CA GLY A 279 -20.79 29.48 40.09
C GLY A 279 -21.31 28.19 39.45
N PRO A 280 -20.69 27.03 39.75
CA PRO A 280 -21.04 25.70 39.21
C PRO A 280 -22.55 25.37 39.29
N ASP A 281 -23.26 25.94 40.24
CA ASP A 281 -24.71 25.75 40.38
C ASP A 281 -25.51 26.40 39.26
N LEU A 282 -25.06 27.52 38.70
CA LEU A 282 -25.71 28.15 37.53
C LEU A 282 -25.43 27.38 36.22
N GLU A 283 -24.23 26.82 36.08
CA GLU A 283 -23.89 25.95 34.96
C GLU A 283 -24.77 24.69 34.93
N ILE A 284 -24.94 24.04 36.09
CA ILE A 284 -25.84 22.89 36.24
C ILE A 284 -27.31 23.30 35.97
N LYS A 285 -27.72 24.47 36.41
CA LYS A 285 -29.07 25.00 36.16
C LYS A 285 -29.29 25.23 34.65
N ASN A 286 -28.32 25.83 33.97
CA ASN A 286 -28.36 26.04 32.51
C ASN A 286 -28.42 24.73 31.75
N LEU A 287 -27.66 23.71 32.17
CA LEU A 287 -27.72 22.37 31.61
C LEU A 287 -29.10 21.73 31.78
N ARG A 288 -29.70 21.89 32.96
CA ARG A 288 -31.05 21.38 33.27
C ARG A 288 -32.13 22.06 32.42
N GLU A 289 -32.07 23.38 32.26
CA GLU A 289 -32.98 24.16 31.42
C GLU A 289 -32.86 23.76 29.94
N ARG A 290 -31.65 23.53 29.45
CA ARG A 290 -31.40 23.03 28.11
C ARG A 290 -31.89 21.58 27.93
N GLY A 291 -31.79 20.76 28.97
CA GLY A 291 -32.29 19.38 29.00
C GLY A 291 -33.82 19.30 28.90
N GLU A 292 -34.55 20.21 29.54
CA GLU A 292 -36.00 20.27 29.45
C GLU A 292 -36.54 20.63 28.07
N GLN A 293 -35.69 21.26 27.22
CA GLN A 293 -36.05 21.62 25.85
C GLN A 293 -35.79 20.46 24.83
N LYS A 294 -35.12 19.38 25.26
CA LYS A 294 -34.78 18.27 24.39
C LYS A 294 -35.90 17.24 24.27
N LEU A 295 -36.07 16.68 23.06
CA LEU A 295 -37.07 15.64 22.76
C LEU A 295 -36.48 14.23 22.99
N TRP A 296 -35.97 13.98 24.19
CA TRP A 296 -35.41 12.65 24.50
C TRP A 296 -36.44 11.70 25.14
N ASN A 297 -36.11 10.40 25.07
CA ASN A 297 -36.92 9.38 25.74
C ASN A 297 -36.68 9.42 27.26
N LYS A 298 -37.57 8.74 28.01
CA LYS A 298 -37.52 8.74 29.47
C LYS A 298 -36.18 8.26 30.05
N GLU A 299 -35.60 7.23 29.47
CA GLU A 299 -34.33 6.62 29.92
C GLU A 299 -33.15 7.60 29.82
N VAL A 300 -33.07 8.34 28.73
CA VAL A 300 -32.04 9.37 28.53
C VAL A 300 -32.25 10.54 29.47
N ALA A 301 -33.50 11.00 29.67
CA ALA A 301 -33.84 12.07 30.60
C ALA A 301 -33.49 11.67 32.02
N ASP A 302 -33.84 10.47 32.45
CA ASP A 302 -33.54 9.95 33.78
C ASP A 302 -32.01 9.82 34.00
N ALA A 303 -31.28 9.31 33.02
CA ALA A 303 -29.82 9.23 33.09
C ALA A 303 -29.16 10.60 33.17
N PHE A 304 -29.58 11.55 32.35
CA PHE A 304 -29.08 12.93 32.35
C PHE A 304 -29.33 13.62 33.70
N ASN A 305 -30.54 13.56 34.23
CA ASN A 305 -30.87 14.15 35.50
C ASN A 305 -30.09 13.52 36.66
N LYS A 306 -29.89 12.20 36.65
CA LYS A 306 -29.08 11.49 37.62
C LYS A 306 -27.62 11.95 37.63
N GLU A 307 -27.05 12.21 36.43
CA GLU A 307 -25.68 12.71 36.32
C GLU A 307 -25.58 14.19 36.76
N LEU A 308 -26.59 15.03 36.47
CA LEU A 308 -26.65 16.40 36.99
C LEU A 308 -26.76 16.42 38.52
N ASP A 309 -27.56 15.53 39.12
CA ASP A 309 -27.67 15.43 40.58
C ASP A 309 -26.37 14.97 41.25
N LYS A 310 -25.57 14.14 40.54
CA LYS A 310 -24.22 13.79 41.02
C LYS A 310 -23.27 14.99 40.92
N LEU A 311 -23.27 15.71 39.78
CA LEU A 311 -22.48 16.94 39.62
C LEU A 311 -22.75 17.97 40.70
N GLN A 312 -24.02 18.16 41.08
CA GLN A 312 -24.43 19.09 42.10
C GLN A 312 -23.88 18.77 43.51
N ARG A 313 -23.65 17.47 43.79
CA ARG A 313 -23.11 16.98 45.06
C ARG A 313 -21.60 16.85 45.09
N MET A 314 -20.95 16.97 43.92
CA MET A 314 -19.52 16.73 43.76
C MET A 314 -18.72 18.02 43.94
N ASN A 315 -17.52 17.90 44.51
CA ASN A 315 -16.62 19.03 44.58
C ASN A 315 -16.13 19.43 43.17
N PRO A 316 -16.34 20.68 42.71
CA PRO A 316 -15.90 21.15 41.39
C PRO A 316 -14.40 21.02 41.12
N ALA A 317 -13.57 20.95 42.18
CA ALA A 317 -12.13 20.76 42.08
C ALA A 317 -11.73 19.28 41.84
N ALA A 318 -12.67 18.33 41.91
CA ALA A 318 -12.38 16.91 41.63
C ALA A 318 -12.19 16.66 40.13
N ALA A 319 -11.21 15.85 39.80
CA ALA A 319 -10.94 15.49 38.37
C ALA A 319 -12.15 14.83 37.70
N GLU A 320 -12.93 14.08 38.45
CA GLU A 320 -14.15 13.42 37.98
C GLU A 320 -15.29 14.41 37.65
N TYR A 321 -15.30 15.63 38.22
CA TYR A 321 -16.29 16.64 37.89
C TYR A 321 -16.28 17.02 36.43
N SER A 322 -15.09 17.29 35.88
CA SER A 322 -14.94 17.63 34.45
C SER A 322 -15.34 16.49 33.53
N VAL A 323 -15.11 15.23 33.93
CA VAL A 323 -15.52 14.05 33.17
C VAL A 323 -17.04 13.92 33.09
N LEU A 324 -17.72 14.11 34.27
CA LEU A 324 -19.18 14.05 34.33
C LEU A 324 -19.83 15.24 33.62
N LEU A 325 -19.24 16.42 33.72
CA LEU A 325 -19.72 17.63 33.03
C LEU A 325 -19.68 17.40 31.50
N ASN A 326 -18.52 16.98 30.96
CA ASN A 326 -18.37 16.67 29.56
C ASN A 326 -19.34 15.56 29.08
N TYR A 327 -19.62 14.59 29.95
CA TYR A 327 -20.62 13.55 29.69
C TYR A 327 -22.04 14.11 29.59
N ALA A 328 -22.44 14.95 30.55
CA ALA A 328 -23.75 15.62 30.53
C ALA A 328 -23.91 16.53 29.32
N GLU A 329 -22.88 17.30 28.97
CA GLU A 329 -22.85 18.09 27.73
C GLU A 329 -22.97 17.22 26.48
N LEU A 330 -22.26 16.07 26.41
CA LEU A 330 -22.41 15.14 25.29
C LEU A 330 -23.85 14.66 25.14
N LEU A 331 -24.53 14.28 26.23
CA LEU A 331 -25.92 13.84 26.18
C LEU A 331 -26.84 14.94 25.59
N LEU A 332 -26.60 16.22 25.98
CA LEU A 332 -27.32 17.38 25.43
C LEU A 332 -27.03 17.62 23.93
N GLU A 333 -25.78 17.40 23.50
CA GLU A 333 -25.34 17.65 22.12
C GLU A 333 -25.77 16.56 21.15
N LEU A 334 -26.09 15.36 21.65
CA LEU A 334 -26.58 14.28 20.82
C LEU A 334 -27.99 14.57 20.28
N PRO A 335 -28.27 14.27 19.02
CA PRO A 335 -29.55 14.56 18.40
C PRO A 335 -30.61 13.47 18.69
N TRP A 336 -30.98 13.32 19.97
CA TRP A 336 -32.03 12.39 20.38
C TRP A 336 -33.39 12.78 19.75
N ASN A 337 -33.98 11.89 18.95
CA ASN A 337 -35.25 12.13 18.25
C ASN A 337 -35.31 13.43 17.42
N GLU A 338 -34.17 14.01 17.07
CA GLU A 338 -34.08 15.19 16.20
C GLU A 338 -33.89 14.76 14.75
N PHE A 339 -34.95 14.80 13.97
CA PHE A 339 -34.95 14.33 12.58
C PHE A 339 -34.99 15.49 11.58
N THR A 340 -34.28 15.34 10.47
CA THR A 340 -34.48 16.20 9.29
C THR A 340 -35.64 15.68 8.48
N GLU A 341 -36.41 16.59 7.85
CA GLU A 341 -37.52 16.20 6.97
C GLU A 341 -37.02 15.48 5.70
N ASP A 342 -37.61 14.36 5.40
CA ASP A 342 -37.29 13.55 4.25
C ASP A 342 -37.97 14.05 2.95
N LEU A 343 -37.17 14.38 1.98
CA LEU A 343 -37.61 14.83 0.66
C LEU A 343 -37.50 13.70 -0.39
N PHE A 344 -38.40 12.71 -0.33
CA PHE A 344 -38.39 11.60 -1.31
C PHE A 344 -39.05 11.99 -2.63
N ASP A 345 -38.51 12.98 -3.34
CA ASP A 345 -38.86 13.30 -4.71
C ASP A 345 -37.88 12.66 -5.69
N ILE A 346 -38.29 11.55 -6.32
CA ILE A 346 -37.49 10.78 -7.27
C ILE A 346 -37.05 11.62 -8.47
N LYS A 347 -37.90 12.52 -8.96
CA LYS A 347 -37.56 13.39 -10.10
C LYS A 347 -36.50 14.41 -9.72
N LYS A 348 -36.62 14.98 -8.52
CA LYS A 348 -35.60 15.89 -7.97
C LYS A 348 -34.29 15.16 -7.69
N ALA A 349 -34.37 13.95 -7.13
CA ALA A 349 -33.22 13.10 -6.89
C ALA A 349 -32.46 12.79 -8.20
N GLN A 350 -33.18 12.42 -9.25
CA GLN A 350 -32.60 12.20 -10.58
C GLN A 350 -31.87 13.44 -11.10
N LYS A 351 -32.49 14.61 -11.02
CA LYS A 351 -31.86 15.87 -11.46
C LYS A 351 -30.58 16.18 -10.68
N ILE A 352 -30.57 15.95 -9.37
CA ILE A 352 -29.37 16.18 -8.52
C ILE A 352 -28.26 15.21 -8.91
N LEU A 353 -28.57 13.92 -9.07
CA LEU A 353 -27.61 12.91 -9.49
C LEU A 353 -27.04 13.20 -10.89
N ASP A 354 -27.86 13.66 -11.83
CA ASP A 354 -27.44 14.03 -13.18
C ASP A 354 -26.59 15.31 -13.20
N GLN A 355 -26.88 16.25 -12.30
CA GLN A 355 -26.15 17.50 -12.17
C GLN A 355 -24.78 17.28 -11.50
N ASP A 356 -24.70 16.41 -10.49
CA ASP A 356 -23.50 16.22 -9.70
C ASP A 356 -22.56 15.13 -10.30
N HIS A 357 -23.08 14.23 -11.15
CA HIS A 357 -22.34 13.11 -11.73
C HIS A 357 -22.63 12.91 -13.21
N PHE A 358 -21.58 12.90 -14.02
CA PHE A 358 -21.67 12.57 -15.44
C PHE A 358 -21.67 11.05 -15.64
N GLY A 359 -22.50 10.54 -16.54
CA GLY A 359 -22.61 9.10 -16.83
C GLY A 359 -23.15 8.30 -15.64
N LEU A 360 -22.67 7.09 -15.43
CA LEU A 360 -23.05 6.17 -14.34
C LEU A 360 -24.57 5.83 -14.37
N GLU A 361 -25.18 5.72 -15.54
CA GLU A 361 -26.63 5.57 -15.71
C GLU A 361 -27.20 4.38 -14.92
N LYS A 362 -26.50 3.21 -14.96
CA LYS A 362 -26.92 2.01 -14.21
C LYS A 362 -26.87 2.24 -12.69
N VAL A 363 -25.82 2.90 -12.22
CA VAL A 363 -25.65 3.21 -10.78
C VAL A 363 -26.75 4.16 -10.32
N LYS A 364 -27.01 5.23 -11.10
CA LYS A 364 -28.08 6.19 -10.80
C LYS A 364 -29.44 5.51 -10.79
N ALA A 365 -29.75 4.66 -11.79
CA ALA A 365 -31.02 3.92 -11.85
C ALA A 365 -31.20 3.06 -10.59
N ARG A 366 -30.21 2.30 -10.17
CA ARG A 366 -30.26 1.48 -8.93
C ARG A 366 -30.44 2.33 -7.68
N ILE A 367 -29.76 3.48 -7.59
CA ILE A 367 -29.96 4.42 -6.47
C ILE A 367 -31.42 4.94 -6.46
N LEU A 368 -31.96 5.31 -7.61
CA LEU A 368 -33.35 5.79 -7.72
C LEU A 368 -34.39 4.70 -7.40
N GLU A 369 -34.15 3.45 -7.83
CA GLU A 369 -34.96 2.29 -7.44
C GLU A 369 -34.95 2.11 -5.90
N TYR A 370 -33.75 2.14 -5.29
CA TYR A 370 -33.61 2.04 -3.85
C TYR A 370 -34.36 3.15 -3.10
N LEU A 371 -34.22 4.41 -3.54
CA LEU A 371 -34.95 5.55 -2.97
C LEU A 371 -36.45 5.44 -3.16
N ALA A 372 -36.90 4.85 -4.27
CA ALA A 372 -38.31 4.60 -4.51
C ALA A 372 -38.90 3.56 -3.56
N VAL A 373 -38.16 2.50 -3.28
CA VAL A 373 -38.55 1.48 -2.30
C VAL A 373 -38.65 2.09 -0.90
N LEU A 374 -37.66 2.90 -0.48
CA LEU A 374 -37.69 3.58 0.82
C LEU A 374 -38.91 4.50 0.93
N LYS A 375 -39.22 5.23 -0.13
CA LYS A 375 -40.41 6.08 -0.19
C LYS A 375 -41.73 5.30 0.00
N LEU A 376 -41.84 4.10 -0.59
CA LEU A 376 -43.05 3.28 -0.52
C LEU A 376 -43.20 2.55 0.81
N LYS A 377 -42.09 2.11 1.38
CA LYS A 377 -42.07 1.36 2.65
C LYS A 377 -42.26 2.23 3.89
N HIS A 378 -41.95 3.52 3.82
CA HIS A 378 -41.88 4.44 4.96
C HIS A 378 -41.06 3.95 6.17
N ASN A 379 -40.11 3.02 5.95
CA ASN A 379 -39.15 2.57 6.94
C ASN A 379 -37.79 2.33 6.29
N MET A 380 -36.73 2.42 7.11
CA MET A 380 -35.33 2.27 6.66
C MET A 380 -34.83 0.82 6.71
N LYS A 381 -35.70 -0.16 7.00
CA LYS A 381 -35.34 -1.59 6.98
C LYS A 381 -35.17 -2.07 5.54
N ALA A 382 -34.06 -1.69 4.92
CA ALA A 382 -33.64 -2.12 3.60
C ALA A 382 -32.15 -2.52 3.64
N PRO A 383 -31.69 -3.37 2.72
CA PRO A 383 -30.27 -3.65 2.57
C PRO A 383 -29.45 -2.36 2.42
N ILE A 384 -28.24 -2.34 2.93
CA ILE A 384 -27.39 -1.16 2.90
C ILE A 384 -26.72 -1.05 1.53
N LEU A 385 -26.79 0.11 0.90
CA LEU A 385 -26.13 0.35 -0.37
C LEU A 385 -24.61 0.30 -0.21
N CYS A 386 -23.95 -0.57 -0.99
CA CYS A 386 -22.49 -0.65 -1.06
C CYS A 386 -22.00 -0.31 -2.46
N LEU A 387 -21.30 0.82 -2.60
CA LEU A 387 -20.72 1.25 -3.86
C LEU A 387 -19.32 0.65 -3.99
N VAL A 388 -19.17 -0.32 -4.90
CA VAL A 388 -17.90 -1.04 -5.10
C VAL A 388 -17.27 -0.66 -6.44
N GLY A 389 -15.99 -0.35 -6.45
CA GLY A 389 -15.28 -0.04 -7.69
C GLY A 389 -13.92 0.61 -7.46
N PRO A 390 -13.16 0.89 -8.52
CA PRO A 390 -11.81 1.43 -8.41
C PRO A 390 -11.77 2.81 -7.71
N PRO A 391 -10.60 3.21 -7.21
CA PRO A 391 -10.45 4.52 -6.57
C PRO A 391 -10.68 5.67 -7.56
N GLY A 392 -11.26 6.77 -7.08
CA GLY A 392 -11.44 7.99 -7.88
C GLY A 392 -12.63 8.00 -8.84
N VAL A 393 -13.54 7.01 -8.78
CA VAL A 393 -14.77 6.98 -9.62
C VAL A 393 -15.97 7.73 -9.00
N GLY A 394 -15.78 8.37 -7.85
CA GLY A 394 -16.82 9.21 -7.25
C GLY A 394 -17.74 8.52 -6.26
N LYS A 395 -17.40 7.33 -5.73
CA LYS A 395 -18.23 6.60 -4.75
C LYS A 395 -18.65 7.45 -3.55
N THR A 396 -17.71 8.12 -2.92
CA THR A 396 -17.97 8.97 -1.75
C THR A 396 -18.79 10.22 -2.10
N SER A 397 -18.61 10.78 -3.30
CA SER A 397 -19.40 11.92 -3.77
C SER A 397 -20.83 11.53 -4.12
N LEU A 398 -21.08 10.30 -4.60
CA LEU A 398 -22.43 9.77 -4.79
C LEU A 398 -23.21 9.74 -3.48
N GLY A 399 -22.58 9.30 -2.38
CA GLY A 399 -23.19 9.34 -1.04
C GLY A 399 -23.59 10.76 -0.63
N LYS A 400 -22.76 11.76 -0.92
CA LYS A 400 -23.10 13.17 -0.67
C LYS A 400 -24.27 13.66 -1.51
N SER A 401 -24.32 13.26 -2.78
CA SER A 401 -25.42 13.63 -3.68
C SER A 401 -26.73 12.95 -3.30
N ILE A 402 -26.69 11.71 -2.81
CA ILE A 402 -27.85 11.03 -2.22
C ILE A 402 -28.38 11.81 -1.02
N ALA A 403 -27.51 12.22 -0.08
CA ALA A 403 -27.90 13.02 1.07
C ALA A 403 -28.59 14.33 0.66
N LYS A 404 -28.04 15.03 -0.34
CA LYS A 404 -28.62 16.25 -0.92
C LYS A 404 -29.98 15.98 -1.58
N ALA A 405 -30.11 14.82 -2.24
CA ALA A 405 -31.34 14.42 -2.94
C ALA A 405 -32.52 14.12 -1.99
N VAL A 406 -32.18 13.48 -0.84
CA VAL A 406 -33.16 13.12 0.20
C VAL A 406 -33.41 14.26 1.20
N GLY A 407 -32.57 15.31 1.21
CA GLY A 407 -32.66 16.45 2.15
C GLY A 407 -32.07 16.18 3.52
N ARG A 408 -31.32 15.09 3.70
CA ARG A 408 -30.71 14.70 4.95
C ARG A 408 -29.31 15.29 5.15
N LYS A 409 -28.89 15.40 6.39
CA LYS A 409 -27.48 15.74 6.72
C LYS A 409 -26.55 14.64 6.22
N TYR A 410 -25.34 15.04 5.85
CA TYR A 410 -24.30 14.13 5.34
C TYR A 410 -23.18 13.93 6.37
N VAL A 411 -22.86 12.69 6.65
CA VAL A 411 -21.74 12.30 7.50
C VAL A 411 -20.84 11.30 6.76
N ARG A 412 -19.56 11.41 6.94
CA ARG A 412 -18.58 10.47 6.41
C ARG A 412 -17.66 9.97 7.52
N MET A 413 -17.53 8.67 7.62
CA MET A 413 -16.56 7.99 8.48
C MET A 413 -15.64 7.13 7.62
N ALA A 414 -14.34 7.40 7.65
CA ALA A 414 -13.35 6.54 7.00
C ALA A 414 -13.03 5.36 7.92
N LEU A 415 -13.21 4.16 7.42
CA LEU A 415 -12.95 2.90 8.13
C LEU A 415 -11.52 2.42 7.93
N GLY A 416 -10.80 2.95 6.94
CA GLY A 416 -9.40 2.63 6.71
C GLY A 416 -8.51 3.00 7.90
N GLY A 417 -7.88 1.98 8.50
CA GLY A 417 -7.00 2.16 9.66
C GLY A 417 -7.68 1.95 11.02
N ILE A 418 -8.97 1.66 11.06
CA ILE A 418 -9.64 1.19 12.28
C ILE A 418 -9.20 -0.24 12.55
N ARG A 419 -8.71 -0.46 13.78
CA ARG A 419 -8.21 -1.76 14.23
C ARG A 419 -8.82 -2.22 15.56
N ASP A 420 -9.45 -1.29 16.29
CA ASP A 420 -10.02 -1.53 17.62
C ASP A 420 -11.54 -1.33 17.55
N GLU A 421 -12.28 -2.25 18.17
CA GLU A 421 -13.73 -2.16 18.35
C GLU A 421 -14.12 -0.87 19.11
N ALA A 422 -13.26 -0.42 20.03
CA ALA A 422 -13.47 0.80 20.78
C ALA A 422 -13.52 2.07 19.91
N ASP A 423 -12.90 2.07 18.72
CA ASP A 423 -13.09 3.15 17.76
C ASP A 423 -14.55 3.32 17.31
N ILE A 424 -15.33 2.22 17.28
CA ILE A 424 -16.73 2.21 16.84
C ILE A 424 -17.68 2.39 18.03
N ARG A 425 -17.47 1.60 19.10
CA ARG A 425 -18.33 1.54 20.29
C ARG A 425 -17.92 2.45 21.43
N GLY A 426 -16.79 3.18 21.31
CA GLY A 426 -16.28 4.02 22.38
C GLY A 426 -15.54 3.27 23.49
N HIS A 427 -14.86 4.02 24.34
CA HIS A 427 -14.17 3.52 25.52
C HIS A 427 -15.07 3.69 26.76
N ARG A 428 -14.92 2.81 27.73
CA ARG A 428 -15.66 2.96 29.00
C ARG A 428 -15.32 4.29 29.67
N LYS A 429 -16.34 5.07 30.06
CA LYS A 429 -16.19 6.43 30.60
C LYS A 429 -15.35 6.53 31.87
N THR A 430 -15.08 5.40 32.54
CA THR A 430 -14.27 5.35 33.77
C THR A 430 -12.77 5.58 33.52
N TYR A 431 -12.30 5.50 32.30
CA TYR A 431 -10.89 5.72 31.97
C TYR A 431 -10.62 7.20 31.69
N ILE A 432 -9.51 7.73 32.22
CA ILE A 432 -9.07 9.09 31.89
C ILE A 432 -8.73 9.15 30.39
N GLY A 433 -9.35 10.10 29.68
CA GLY A 433 -9.20 10.23 28.23
C GLY A 433 -10.15 9.35 27.42
N ALA A 434 -11.14 8.70 28.05
CA ALA A 434 -12.18 7.97 27.34
C ALA A 434 -12.97 8.90 26.40
N MET A 435 -13.33 8.38 25.24
CA MET A 435 -14.11 9.10 24.22
C MET A 435 -15.24 8.22 23.70
N PRO A 436 -16.37 8.80 23.29
CA PRO A 436 -17.42 8.08 22.62
C PRO A 436 -16.93 7.54 21.26
N GLY A 437 -17.56 6.48 20.78
CA GLY A 437 -17.27 5.89 19.49
C GLY A 437 -17.48 6.86 18.34
N ARG A 438 -16.81 6.61 17.23
CA ARG A 438 -16.87 7.48 16.03
C ARG A 438 -18.27 7.59 15.44
N ILE A 439 -19.15 6.59 15.65
CA ILE A 439 -20.56 6.65 15.25
C ILE A 439 -21.26 7.78 16.00
N ILE A 440 -21.19 7.75 17.32
CA ILE A 440 -21.79 8.76 18.21
C ILE A 440 -21.19 10.16 17.98
N GLN A 441 -19.86 10.25 17.86
CA GLN A 441 -19.20 11.53 17.55
C GLN A 441 -19.68 12.11 16.20
N SER A 442 -19.93 11.25 15.23
CA SER A 442 -20.39 11.65 13.90
C SER A 442 -21.85 12.13 13.92
N LEU A 443 -22.70 11.48 14.71
CA LEU A 443 -24.08 11.91 14.95
C LEU A 443 -24.14 13.25 15.67
N LYS A 444 -23.29 13.45 16.69
CA LYS A 444 -23.10 14.75 17.35
C LYS A 444 -22.78 15.85 16.34
N LYS A 445 -21.83 15.61 15.42
CA LYS A 445 -21.46 16.57 14.36
C LYS A 445 -22.60 16.82 13.36
N ALA A 446 -23.38 15.80 13.05
CA ALA A 446 -24.50 15.89 12.12
C ALA A 446 -25.65 16.72 12.70
N GLN A 447 -25.84 16.76 14.00
CA GLN A 447 -27.01 17.36 14.66
C GLN A 447 -28.31 16.85 14.05
N SER A 448 -28.41 15.54 13.83
CA SER A 448 -29.59 14.85 13.29
C SER A 448 -29.50 13.35 13.57
N ALA A 449 -30.62 12.73 13.95
CA ALA A 449 -30.74 11.30 14.21
C ALA A 449 -30.96 10.47 12.93
N ASN A 450 -31.22 11.09 11.79
CA ASN A 450 -31.46 10.42 10.50
C ASN A 450 -30.53 10.90 9.38
N PRO A 451 -29.21 11.06 9.60
CA PRO A 451 -28.32 11.48 8.54
C PRO A 451 -28.14 10.37 7.47
N VAL A 452 -27.60 10.74 6.33
CA VAL A 452 -26.95 9.80 5.42
C VAL A 452 -25.52 9.61 5.90
N PHE A 453 -25.20 8.40 6.34
CA PHE A 453 -23.93 8.05 6.95
C PHE A 453 -23.09 7.21 5.99
N VAL A 454 -22.03 7.79 5.45
CA VAL A 454 -21.15 7.10 4.51
C VAL A 454 -19.98 6.45 5.26
N LEU A 455 -19.95 5.12 5.22
CA LEU A 455 -18.86 4.27 5.71
C LEU A 455 -17.87 4.06 4.56
N ASP A 456 -16.80 4.84 4.56
CA ASP A 456 -15.86 4.86 3.44
C ASP A 456 -14.72 3.85 3.64
N GLU A 457 -14.38 3.10 2.60
CA GLU A 457 -13.33 2.09 2.57
C GLU A 457 -13.57 0.93 3.57
N ILE A 458 -14.77 0.33 3.55
CA ILE A 458 -15.13 -0.82 4.41
C ILE A 458 -14.23 -2.05 4.14
N ASP A 459 -13.66 -2.16 2.96
CA ASP A 459 -12.70 -3.20 2.55
C ASP A 459 -11.33 -3.06 3.22
N LYS A 460 -11.08 -1.98 3.96
CA LYS A 460 -9.82 -1.72 4.67
C LYS A 460 -9.93 -1.84 6.19
N VAL A 461 -11.03 -2.37 6.68
CA VAL A 461 -11.18 -2.73 8.10
C VAL A 461 -10.24 -3.88 8.39
N GLY A 462 -9.29 -3.69 9.31
CA GLY A 462 -8.32 -4.72 9.68
C GLY A 462 -8.84 -5.58 10.83
N ASN A 463 -8.47 -6.86 10.83
CA ASN A 463 -8.63 -7.74 11.98
C ASN A 463 -7.29 -7.76 12.72
N ASP A 464 -7.26 -7.25 13.94
CA ASP A 464 -6.07 -7.28 14.80
C ASP A 464 -6.40 -7.99 16.12
N PHE A 465 -5.39 -8.44 16.85
CA PHE A 465 -5.52 -9.13 18.15
C PHE A 465 -6.22 -8.32 19.26
N ARG A 466 -6.56 -7.06 19.00
CA ARG A 466 -7.14 -6.12 20.00
C ARG A 466 -8.65 -5.96 19.93
N GLY A 467 -9.34 -6.66 19.06
CA GLY A 467 -10.80 -6.59 18.90
C GLY A 467 -11.23 -6.88 17.48
N ASP A 468 -12.52 -7.08 17.26
CA ASP A 468 -13.12 -7.30 15.93
C ASP A 468 -14.02 -6.12 15.54
N PRO A 469 -13.48 -5.09 14.86
CA PRO A 469 -14.30 -3.99 14.37
C PRO A 469 -15.42 -4.43 13.42
N SER A 470 -15.26 -5.59 12.77
CA SER A 470 -16.29 -6.13 11.86
C SER A 470 -17.53 -6.54 12.63
N SER A 471 -17.36 -7.12 13.82
CA SER A 471 -18.49 -7.47 14.69
C SER A 471 -19.24 -6.24 15.19
N ALA A 472 -18.54 -5.18 15.56
CA ALA A 472 -19.18 -3.90 15.91
C ALA A 472 -19.95 -3.28 14.73
N LEU A 473 -19.39 -3.37 13.51
CA LEU A 473 -20.08 -2.92 12.30
C LEU A 473 -21.30 -3.76 11.96
N LEU A 474 -21.29 -5.06 12.24
CA LEU A 474 -22.45 -5.92 12.04
C LEU A 474 -23.65 -5.46 12.87
N GLU A 475 -23.44 -5.07 14.13
CA GLU A 475 -24.50 -4.54 14.99
C GLU A 475 -25.03 -3.18 14.46
N VAL A 476 -24.12 -2.28 14.05
CA VAL A 476 -24.51 -0.98 13.47
C VAL A 476 -25.32 -1.13 12.19
N LEU A 477 -24.97 -2.11 11.37
CA LEU A 477 -25.53 -2.32 10.04
C LEU A 477 -26.69 -3.31 9.99
N ASP A 478 -26.99 -4.00 11.10
CA ASP A 478 -28.11 -4.92 11.17
C ASP A 478 -29.41 -4.18 11.51
N PRO A 479 -30.41 -4.13 10.62
CA PRO A 479 -31.68 -3.44 10.89
C PRO A 479 -32.50 -4.02 12.04
N GLU A 480 -32.15 -5.23 12.52
CA GLU A 480 -32.79 -5.86 13.67
C GLU A 480 -32.16 -5.46 15.01
N GLN A 481 -30.87 -5.05 14.99
CA GLN A 481 -30.08 -4.74 16.18
C GLN A 481 -29.78 -3.25 16.34
N ASN A 482 -29.73 -2.49 15.23
CA ASN A 482 -29.28 -1.10 15.23
C ASN A 482 -30.24 -0.10 15.89
N ASN A 483 -31.43 -0.52 16.28
CA ASN A 483 -32.35 0.30 17.07
C ASN A 483 -31.91 0.46 18.53
N ALA A 484 -30.97 -0.34 18.99
CA ALA A 484 -30.43 -0.32 20.35
C ALA A 484 -28.88 -0.39 20.31
N PHE A 485 -28.26 0.52 19.56
CA PHE A 485 -26.79 0.59 19.46
C PHE A 485 -26.21 1.08 20.77
N TYR A 486 -25.42 0.24 21.43
CA TYR A 486 -24.81 0.54 22.72
C TYR A 486 -23.37 1.05 22.56
N ASP A 487 -23.15 2.32 22.94
CA ASP A 487 -21.82 2.91 23.02
C ASP A 487 -21.30 2.84 24.46
N HIS A 488 -20.09 2.33 24.67
CA HIS A 488 -19.50 2.12 26.00
C HIS A 488 -19.21 3.41 26.78
N TYR A 489 -19.10 4.56 26.08
CA TYR A 489 -18.91 5.85 26.72
C TYR A 489 -20.26 6.46 27.12
N VAL A 490 -21.25 6.39 26.23
CA VAL A 490 -22.58 6.95 26.45
C VAL A 490 -23.37 6.10 27.45
N GLU A 491 -23.16 4.78 27.47
CA GLU A 491 -23.86 3.81 28.35
C GLU A 491 -25.40 3.84 28.23
N LEU A 492 -25.89 4.30 27.08
CA LEU A 492 -27.30 4.35 26.72
C LEU A 492 -27.45 3.86 25.29
N ASP A 493 -28.58 3.21 25.00
CA ASP A 493 -28.90 2.77 23.67
C ASP A 493 -29.26 3.96 22.77
N PHE A 494 -28.63 4.04 21.60
CA PHE A 494 -28.95 5.05 20.58
C PHE A 494 -29.61 4.38 19.38
N ASP A 495 -30.78 4.89 18.99
CA ASP A 495 -31.52 4.34 17.83
C ASP A 495 -30.90 4.81 16.51
N LEU A 496 -30.23 3.87 15.81
CA LEU A 496 -29.65 4.06 14.48
C LEU A 496 -30.59 3.61 13.36
N SER A 497 -31.80 3.11 13.66
CA SER A 497 -32.72 2.53 12.67
C SER A 497 -33.17 3.53 11.60
N ASN A 498 -33.12 4.83 11.89
CA ASN A 498 -33.46 5.90 10.97
C ASN A 498 -32.25 6.44 10.16
N VAL A 499 -31.04 5.99 10.49
CA VAL A 499 -29.83 6.38 9.78
C VAL A 499 -29.76 5.66 8.44
N MET A 500 -29.53 6.40 7.37
CA MET A 500 -29.30 5.82 6.05
C MET A 500 -27.81 5.52 5.84
N PHE A 501 -27.41 4.27 6.07
CA PHE A 501 -26.03 3.85 5.85
C PHE A 501 -25.74 3.59 4.38
N ILE A 502 -24.60 4.07 3.91
CA ILE A 502 -24.02 3.79 2.59
C ILE A 502 -22.58 3.36 2.79
N ALA A 503 -22.22 2.19 2.30
CA ALA A 503 -20.83 1.72 2.33
C ALA A 503 -20.12 2.01 1.01
N THR A 504 -18.80 2.19 1.05
CA THR A 504 -17.96 2.21 -0.14
C THR A 504 -16.80 1.22 0.01
N ALA A 505 -16.45 0.55 -1.07
CA ALA A 505 -15.33 -0.38 -1.12
C ALA A 505 -14.58 -0.27 -2.44
N ASN A 506 -13.30 -0.64 -2.44
CA ASN A 506 -12.56 -0.78 -3.70
C ASN A 506 -12.65 -2.21 -4.22
N SER A 507 -12.72 -3.21 -3.33
CA SER A 507 -12.84 -4.63 -3.63
C SER A 507 -13.71 -5.32 -2.59
N LEU A 508 -14.40 -6.38 -3.00
CA LEU A 508 -15.19 -7.23 -2.09
C LEU A 508 -14.35 -8.26 -1.34
N ASN A 509 -13.16 -8.59 -1.85
CA ASN A 509 -12.36 -9.73 -1.36
C ASN A 509 -11.94 -9.60 0.10
N ASN A 510 -11.82 -8.38 0.60
CA ASN A 510 -11.34 -8.10 1.97
C ASN A 510 -12.48 -7.76 2.95
N ILE A 511 -13.74 -7.83 2.51
CA ILE A 511 -14.90 -7.57 3.36
C ILE A 511 -15.31 -8.88 4.03
N HIS A 512 -15.60 -8.82 5.33
CA HIS A 512 -16.09 -9.99 6.06
C HIS A 512 -17.38 -10.53 5.43
N PRO A 513 -17.50 -11.86 5.17
CA PRO A 513 -18.66 -12.44 4.48
C PRO A 513 -20.00 -12.06 5.10
N ALA A 514 -20.12 -12.05 6.42
CA ALA A 514 -21.35 -11.67 7.12
C ALA A 514 -21.77 -10.21 6.88
N LEU A 515 -20.83 -9.31 6.57
CA LEU A 515 -21.15 -7.95 6.15
C LEU A 515 -21.65 -7.93 4.71
N ILE A 516 -21.06 -8.73 3.82
CA ILE A 516 -21.48 -8.80 2.40
C ILE A 516 -22.95 -9.19 2.28
N ASP A 517 -23.42 -10.13 3.10
CA ASP A 517 -24.82 -10.61 3.09
C ASP A 517 -25.84 -9.50 3.43
N ARG A 518 -25.41 -8.43 4.09
CA ARG A 518 -26.26 -7.27 4.46
C ARG A 518 -26.18 -6.12 3.47
N LEU A 519 -25.29 -6.24 2.49
CA LEU A 519 -25.00 -5.15 1.53
C LEU A 519 -25.70 -5.39 0.20
N GLU A 520 -26.38 -4.38 -0.30
CA GLU A 520 -26.80 -4.31 -1.70
C GLU A 520 -25.67 -3.70 -2.54
N ILE A 521 -24.98 -4.57 -3.30
CA ILE A 521 -23.78 -4.20 -4.04
C ILE A 521 -24.18 -3.51 -5.34
N ILE A 522 -23.63 -2.30 -5.52
CA ILE A 522 -23.69 -1.54 -6.77
C ILE A 522 -22.29 -1.35 -7.30
N GLU A 523 -21.99 -2.00 -8.41
CA GLU A 523 -20.70 -1.88 -9.06
C GLU A 523 -20.58 -0.54 -9.80
N VAL A 524 -19.57 0.22 -9.45
CA VAL A 524 -19.20 1.49 -10.07
C VAL A 524 -18.00 1.27 -10.96
N SER A 525 -18.20 1.15 -12.26
CA SER A 525 -17.09 0.97 -13.22
C SER A 525 -16.21 2.22 -13.34
N GLY A 526 -15.02 2.03 -13.90
CA GLY A 526 -14.15 3.14 -14.31
C GLY A 526 -14.77 3.98 -15.44
N TYR A 527 -14.22 5.16 -15.65
CA TYR A 527 -14.63 6.08 -16.72
C TYR A 527 -13.83 5.86 -18.00
N THR A 528 -14.48 6.07 -19.13
CA THR A 528 -13.81 6.14 -20.44
C THR A 528 -13.08 7.47 -20.59
N ILE A 529 -12.20 7.60 -21.59
CA ILE A 529 -11.50 8.86 -21.85
C ILE A 529 -12.52 9.98 -22.13
N GLU A 530 -13.53 9.71 -22.94
CA GLU A 530 -14.57 10.66 -23.28
C GLU A 530 -15.39 11.09 -22.05
N GLU A 531 -15.74 10.13 -21.19
CA GLU A 531 -16.39 10.43 -19.90
C GLU A 531 -15.48 11.26 -18.99
N LYS A 532 -14.18 10.95 -18.91
CA LYS A 532 -13.20 11.73 -18.15
C LYS A 532 -13.02 13.15 -18.67
N VAL A 533 -13.03 13.34 -19.99
CA VAL A 533 -12.99 14.67 -20.63
C VAL A 533 -14.22 15.49 -20.24
N GLU A 534 -15.42 14.91 -20.31
CA GLU A 534 -16.65 15.62 -19.92
C GLU A 534 -16.69 15.89 -18.40
N ILE A 535 -16.27 14.93 -17.56
CA ILE A 535 -16.15 15.13 -16.11
C ILE A 535 -15.16 16.25 -15.81
N ALA A 536 -14.01 16.26 -16.47
CA ALA A 536 -13.01 17.29 -16.27
C ALA A 536 -13.54 18.67 -16.66
N LYS A 537 -14.18 18.78 -17.81
CA LYS A 537 -14.78 20.02 -18.32
C LYS A 537 -15.89 20.55 -17.42
N GLN A 538 -16.80 19.69 -16.99
CA GLN A 538 -18.00 20.09 -16.23
C GLN A 538 -17.71 20.31 -14.74
N TYR A 539 -16.82 19.53 -14.14
CA TYR A 539 -16.62 19.51 -12.68
C TYR A 539 -15.20 19.85 -12.24
N LEU A 540 -14.17 19.18 -12.80
CA LEU A 540 -12.83 19.31 -12.24
C LEU A 540 -12.19 20.66 -12.55
N VAL A 541 -12.26 21.12 -13.80
CA VAL A 541 -11.67 22.41 -14.21
C VAL A 541 -12.33 23.59 -13.49
N PRO A 542 -13.67 23.71 -13.42
CA PRO A 542 -14.34 24.74 -12.64
C PRO A 542 -13.95 24.71 -11.16
N LYS A 543 -14.01 23.55 -10.53
CA LYS A 543 -13.67 23.36 -9.11
C LYS A 543 -12.24 23.77 -8.81
N GLN A 544 -11.28 23.30 -9.62
CA GLN A 544 -9.87 23.60 -9.40
C GLN A 544 -9.53 25.06 -9.70
N ARG A 545 -10.19 25.65 -10.68
CA ARG A 545 -10.04 27.09 -11.00
C ARG A 545 -10.47 27.97 -9.84
N GLU A 546 -11.65 27.70 -9.27
CA GLU A 546 -12.17 28.38 -8.09
C GLU A 546 -11.24 28.20 -6.88
N ALA A 547 -10.83 26.96 -6.59
CA ALA A 547 -9.93 26.63 -5.50
C ALA A 547 -8.55 27.35 -5.57
N HIS A 548 -8.10 27.72 -6.78
CA HIS A 548 -6.88 28.45 -7.00
C HIS A 548 -7.07 29.94 -7.27
N GLY A 549 -8.26 30.48 -7.05
CA GLY A 549 -8.58 31.93 -7.15
C GLY A 549 -8.56 32.49 -8.57
N LEU A 550 -8.63 31.64 -9.62
CA LEU A 550 -8.70 32.07 -11.01
C LEU A 550 -10.13 32.20 -11.52
N LYS A 551 -10.36 33.18 -12.39
CA LYS A 551 -11.65 33.41 -13.06
C LYS A 551 -11.69 32.67 -14.41
N LEU A 552 -12.90 32.52 -14.98
CA LEU A 552 -13.11 31.89 -16.30
C LEU A 552 -12.26 32.54 -17.42
N LYS A 553 -12.06 33.85 -17.35
CA LYS A 553 -11.28 34.64 -18.32
C LYS A 553 -9.76 34.44 -18.20
N ASP A 554 -9.29 33.86 -17.11
CA ASP A 554 -7.86 33.75 -16.82
C ASP A 554 -7.26 32.46 -17.39
N ILE A 555 -8.05 31.37 -17.44
CA ILE A 555 -7.62 30.08 -17.99
C ILE A 555 -8.74 29.35 -18.68
N ILE A 556 -8.47 28.86 -19.89
CA ILE A 556 -9.34 28.01 -20.69
C ILE A 556 -8.56 26.73 -21.04
N ILE A 557 -9.11 25.57 -20.68
CA ILE A 557 -8.56 24.27 -21.04
C ILE A 557 -9.52 23.61 -22.01
N LYS A 558 -9.09 23.45 -23.28
CA LYS A 558 -9.92 22.82 -24.31
C LYS A 558 -10.04 21.32 -24.12
N PRO A 559 -11.11 20.65 -24.63
CA PRO A 559 -11.25 19.19 -24.55
C PRO A 559 -10.05 18.43 -25.09
N GLU A 560 -9.45 18.87 -26.18
CA GLU A 560 -8.28 18.19 -26.79
C GLU A 560 -7.04 18.22 -25.85
N ILE A 561 -6.90 19.27 -25.06
CA ILE A 561 -5.84 19.36 -24.06
C ILE A 561 -6.14 18.45 -22.87
N ILE A 562 -7.38 18.36 -22.43
CA ILE A 562 -7.79 17.45 -21.37
C ILE A 562 -7.56 15.99 -21.80
N GLU A 563 -7.97 15.64 -23.02
CA GLU A 563 -7.75 14.32 -23.61
C GLU A 563 -6.26 13.96 -23.63
N LYS A 564 -5.41 14.90 -24.09
CA LYS A 564 -3.95 14.74 -24.07
C LYS A 564 -3.40 14.54 -22.65
N VAL A 565 -3.90 15.28 -21.67
CA VAL A 565 -3.49 15.09 -20.27
C VAL A 565 -3.89 13.73 -19.74
N ILE A 566 -5.07 13.23 -20.13
CA ILE A 566 -5.53 11.90 -19.76
C ILE A 566 -4.64 10.82 -20.35
N GLU A 567 -4.32 10.91 -21.64
CA GLU A 567 -3.53 9.91 -22.36
C GLU A 567 -2.06 9.90 -21.95
N ASP A 568 -1.43 11.08 -21.86
CA ASP A 568 0.02 11.21 -21.71
C ASP A 568 0.47 11.27 -20.24
N TYR A 569 -0.43 11.63 -19.29
CA TYR A 569 -0.05 11.89 -17.89
C TYR A 569 -0.89 11.18 -16.85
N THR A 570 -1.87 10.35 -17.25
CA THR A 570 -2.67 9.59 -16.28
C THR A 570 -2.91 8.15 -16.73
N ARG A 571 -2.76 7.21 -15.78
CA ARG A 571 -3.14 5.79 -15.96
C ARG A 571 -3.99 5.37 -14.75
N GLU A 572 -5.28 5.63 -14.81
CA GLU A 572 -6.22 5.34 -13.73
C GLU A 572 -7.64 5.07 -14.26
N SER A 573 -8.43 4.27 -13.56
CA SER A 573 -9.84 4.04 -13.89
C SER A 573 -10.73 5.23 -13.51
N GLY A 574 -10.38 5.96 -12.47
CA GLY A 574 -11.09 7.15 -11.99
C GLY A 574 -10.55 8.45 -12.58
N VAL A 575 -10.74 9.54 -11.83
CA VAL A 575 -10.35 10.91 -12.23
C VAL A 575 -9.50 11.61 -11.17
N ARG A 576 -8.98 10.89 -10.14
CA ARG A 576 -8.22 11.51 -9.04
C ARG A 576 -6.84 12.00 -9.47
N GLY A 577 -6.15 11.23 -10.31
CA GLY A 577 -4.87 11.64 -10.92
C GLY A 577 -5.06 12.78 -11.90
N LEU A 578 -6.12 12.69 -12.73
CA LEU A 578 -6.50 13.75 -13.66
C LEU A 578 -6.79 15.05 -12.92
N GLU A 579 -7.51 15.02 -11.80
CA GLU A 579 -7.77 16.19 -10.97
C GLU A 579 -6.46 16.83 -10.47
N LYS A 580 -5.49 16.02 -10.03
CA LYS A 580 -4.17 16.50 -9.62
C LYS A 580 -3.39 17.15 -10.76
N LYS A 581 -3.40 16.56 -11.96
CA LYS A 581 -2.72 17.11 -13.14
C LYS A 581 -3.38 18.42 -13.59
N ILE A 582 -4.71 18.50 -13.60
CA ILE A 582 -5.46 19.72 -13.86
C ILE A 582 -5.12 20.80 -12.82
N ALA A 583 -5.09 20.44 -11.54
CA ALA A 583 -4.69 21.38 -10.48
C ALA A 583 -3.27 21.91 -10.68
N THR A 584 -2.34 21.07 -11.15
CA THR A 584 -0.97 21.48 -11.46
C THR A 584 -0.93 22.45 -12.63
N LEU A 585 -1.70 22.21 -13.70
CA LEU A 585 -1.82 23.14 -14.83
C LEU A 585 -2.37 24.50 -14.40
N ILE A 586 -3.41 24.47 -13.57
CA ILE A 586 -4.04 25.68 -13.04
C ILE A 586 -3.10 26.44 -12.12
N ARG A 587 -2.35 25.75 -11.22
CA ARG A 587 -1.31 26.38 -10.38
C ARG A 587 -0.20 27.01 -11.20
N GLY A 588 0.28 26.33 -12.25
CA GLY A 588 1.28 26.88 -13.15
C GLY A 588 0.82 28.19 -13.79
N THR A 589 -0.46 28.26 -14.19
CA THR A 589 -1.07 29.47 -14.72
C THR A 589 -1.27 30.53 -13.62
N ALA A 590 -1.73 30.13 -12.43
CA ALA A 590 -1.93 31.03 -11.29
C ALA A 590 -0.61 31.74 -10.90
N LYS A 591 0.52 31.02 -10.95
CA LYS A 591 1.84 31.61 -10.74
C LYS A 591 2.11 32.73 -11.73
N CYS A 592 1.89 32.49 -13.03
CA CYS A 592 2.12 33.52 -14.07
C CYS A 592 1.19 34.73 -13.87
N VAL A 593 -0.07 34.50 -13.47
CA VAL A 593 -1.03 35.58 -13.17
C VAL A 593 -0.53 36.44 -11.98
N ALA A 594 -0.08 35.79 -10.91
CA ALA A 594 0.38 36.43 -9.68
C ALA A 594 1.66 37.28 -9.91
N VAL A 595 2.60 36.75 -10.70
CA VAL A 595 3.87 37.45 -11.04
C VAL A 595 3.68 38.42 -12.20
N LYS A 596 2.49 38.47 -12.83
CA LYS A 596 2.19 39.28 -14.02
C LYS A 596 3.07 38.97 -15.24
N GLU A 597 3.49 37.71 -15.37
CA GLU A 597 4.19 37.19 -16.55
C GLU A 597 3.21 36.99 -17.73
N LYS A 598 3.75 37.03 -18.96
CA LYS A 598 2.98 36.70 -20.15
C LYS A 598 2.68 35.18 -20.15
N TYR A 599 1.43 34.82 -20.35
CA TYR A 599 0.98 33.43 -20.46
C TYR A 599 -0.16 33.30 -21.47
N ASN A 600 -0.37 32.08 -21.94
CA ASN A 600 -1.50 31.76 -22.84
C ASN A 600 -2.77 31.50 -22.01
N LYS A 601 -3.81 32.34 -22.20
CA LYS A 601 -5.11 32.12 -21.54
C LYS A 601 -5.76 30.81 -21.95
N THR A 602 -5.61 30.43 -23.23
CA THR A 602 -6.01 29.11 -23.72
C THR A 602 -4.78 28.22 -23.75
N LEU A 603 -4.72 27.22 -22.89
CA LEU A 603 -3.59 26.30 -22.84
C LEU A 603 -3.43 25.55 -24.15
N ASN A 604 -2.18 25.38 -24.58
CA ASN A 604 -1.77 24.57 -25.71
C ASN A 604 -0.82 23.42 -25.28
N ASN A 605 -0.41 22.60 -26.22
CA ASN A 605 0.48 21.45 -25.96
C ASN A 605 1.85 21.86 -25.39
N ALA A 606 2.37 23.01 -25.79
CA ALA A 606 3.66 23.52 -25.27
C ALA A 606 3.52 23.94 -23.79
N ASP A 607 2.38 24.54 -23.43
CA ASP A 607 2.10 24.89 -22.02
C ASP A 607 1.98 23.66 -21.16
N VAL A 608 1.32 22.59 -21.65
CA VAL A 608 1.21 21.30 -20.94
C VAL A 608 2.60 20.72 -20.70
N LEU A 609 3.44 20.66 -21.75
CA LEU A 609 4.80 20.15 -21.64
C LEU A 609 5.66 20.98 -20.68
N ARG A 610 5.54 22.29 -20.71
CA ARG A 610 6.26 23.20 -19.81
C ARG A 610 5.89 23.03 -18.35
N ILE A 611 4.60 22.77 -18.06
CA ILE A 611 4.08 22.71 -16.69
C ILE A 611 4.14 21.28 -16.11
N LEU A 612 3.79 20.27 -16.89
CA LEU A 612 3.75 18.87 -16.43
C LEU A 612 5.03 18.09 -16.72
N GLY A 613 5.92 18.61 -17.59
CA GLY A 613 7.12 17.91 -18.04
C GLY A 613 6.85 16.98 -19.23
N ALA A 614 7.79 16.07 -19.51
CA ALA A 614 7.65 15.06 -20.55
C ALA A 614 6.44 14.14 -20.27
N ALA A 615 5.89 13.55 -21.33
CA ALA A 615 4.84 12.56 -21.19
C ALA A 615 5.30 11.40 -20.27
N GLU A 616 4.46 11.03 -19.31
CA GLU A 616 4.75 9.95 -18.37
C GLU A 616 4.43 8.58 -18.98
N TYR A 617 3.58 8.56 -19.99
CA TYR A 617 3.11 7.35 -20.64
C TYR A 617 3.18 7.48 -22.16
N ASP A 618 3.73 6.46 -22.81
CA ASP A 618 3.69 6.35 -24.26
C ASP A 618 2.33 5.75 -24.68
N LYS A 619 1.89 6.12 -25.90
CA LYS A 619 0.68 5.55 -26.47
C LYS A 619 0.95 4.11 -26.88
N ASP A 620 0.23 3.19 -26.29
CA ASP A 620 0.21 1.80 -26.75
C ASP A 620 -0.55 1.75 -28.08
N MET A 621 0.17 1.93 -29.18
CA MET A 621 -0.40 1.84 -30.51
C MET A 621 -0.16 0.44 -31.08
N TYR A 622 -1.13 -0.02 -31.86
CA TYR A 622 -0.96 -1.24 -32.64
C TYR A 622 0.23 -1.12 -33.58
N GLN A 623 1.25 -1.95 -33.40
CA GLN A 623 2.54 -1.88 -34.13
C GLN A 623 2.56 -2.70 -35.40
N GLY A 624 1.48 -3.40 -35.77
CA GLY A 624 1.42 -4.31 -36.90
C GLY A 624 1.82 -5.76 -36.53
N ASN A 625 1.45 -6.71 -37.37
CA ASN A 625 1.69 -8.14 -37.16
C ASN A 625 2.36 -8.77 -38.43
N ASP A 626 3.46 -8.20 -38.91
CA ASP A 626 4.16 -8.72 -40.07
C ASP A 626 5.02 -9.97 -39.79
N VAL A 627 5.21 -10.27 -38.50
CA VAL A 627 5.98 -11.42 -38.01
C VAL A 627 5.01 -12.50 -37.53
N ALA A 628 5.35 -13.78 -37.76
CA ALA A 628 4.59 -14.91 -37.24
C ALA A 628 4.72 -14.96 -35.70
N GLY A 629 3.65 -15.38 -35.03
CA GLY A 629 3.65 -15.55 -33.58
C GLY A 629 3.32 -14.30 -32.78
N VAL A 630 3.05 -13.15 -33.39
CA VAL A 630 2.66 -11.92 -32.67
C VAL A 630 1.17 -11.69 -32.79
N VAL A 631 0.46 -11.65 -31.65
CA VAL A 631 -0.98 -11.46 -31.58
C VAL A 631 -1.34 -10.45 -30.52
N THR A 632 -2.32 -9.60 -30.82
CA THR A 632 -2.82 -8.60 -29.88
C THR A 632 -3.98 -9.17 -29.08
N GLY A 633 -3.83 -9.23 -27.76
CA GLY A 633 -4.88 -9.51 -26.80
C GLY A 633 -5.42 -8.25 -26.15
N LEU A 634 -6.48 -8.40 -25.36
CA LEU A 634 -7.09 -7.34 -24.60
C LEU A 634 -7.04 -7.70 -23.11
N ALA A 635 -6.43 -6.84 -22.33
CA ALA A 635 -6.34 -6.95 -20.88
C ALA A 635 -7.25 -5.95 -20.18
N TRP A 636 -7.68 -6.32 -18.99
CA TRP A 636 -8.28 -5.41 -18.03
C TRP A 636 -7.37 -5.31 -16.80
N THR A 637 -7.14 -4.09 -16.34
CA THR A 637 -6.30 -3.80 -15.18
C THR A 637 -7.06 -2.89 -14.22
N SER A 638 -6.55 -2.75 -13.01
CA SER A 638 -7.12 -1.83 -12.01
C SER A 638 -7.14 -0.36 -12.48
N VAL A 639 -6.41 -0.04 -13.54
CA VAL A 639 -6.32 1.32 -14.11
C VAL A 639 -7.10 1.47 -15.42
N GLY A 640 -7.75 0.41 -15.91
CA GLY A 640 -8.57 0.41 -17.11
C GLY A 640 -8.21 -0.72 -18.07
N GLY A 641 -8.73 -0.66 -19.31
CA GLY A 641 -8.38 -1.60 -20.37
C GLY A 641 -7.06 -1.22 -21.05
N ASP A 642 -6.33 -2.25 -21.48
CA ASP A 642 -5.06 -2.13 -22.19
C ASP A 642 -4.97 -3.16 -23.31
N ILE A 643 -4.11 -2.91 -24.32
CA ILE A 643 -3.74 -3.91 -25.29
C ILE A 643 -2.55 -4.73 -24.78
N LEU A 644 -2.52 -5.99 -25.13
CA LEU A 644 -1.50 -6.92 -24.70
C LEU A 644 -0.91 -7.62 -25.90
N PHE A 645 0.38 -7.43 -26.14
CA PHE A 645 1.07 -8.20 -27.18
C PHE A 645 1.50 -9.55 -26.61
N ILE A 646 1.19 -10.62 -27.34
CA ILE A 646 1.70 -11.96 -27.07
C ILE A 646 2.63 -12.32 -28.21
N GLU A 647 3.89 -12.55 -27.91
CA GLU A 647 4.95 -12.87 -28.82
C GLU A 647 5.36 -14.33 -28.63
N ALA A 648 5.22 -15.15 -29.65
CA ALA A 648 5.62 -16.55 -29.67
C ALA A 648 6.76 -16.74 -30.68
N SER A 649 7.87 -17.30 -30.24
CA SER A 649 9.05 -17.55 -31.04
C SER A 649 9.45 -19.02 -30.95
N LEU A 650 9.93 -19.55 -32.07
CA LEU A 650 10.42 -20.92 -32.20
C LEU A 650 11.94 -20.94 -32.26
N SER A 651 12.53 -21.89 -31.56
CA SER A 651 13.95 -22.23 -31.67
C SER A 651 14.14 -23.75 -31.72
N PRO A 652 15.17 -24.26 -32.43
CA PRO A 652 15.46 -25.69 -32.39
C PRO A 652 15.67 -26.20 -30.99
N GLY A 653 14.98 -27.30 -30.61
CA GLY A 653 15.00 -27.77 -29.23
C GLY A 653 14.37 -29.15 -29.04
N LYS A 654 13.67 -29.37 -27.94
CA LYS A 654 13.05 -30.67 -27.59
C LYS A 654 11.56 -30.52 -27.25
N GLY A 655 10.88 -29.50 -27.79
CA GLY A 655 9.47 -29.27 -27.56
C GLY A 655 9.17 -28.60 -26.21
N LYS A 656 10.14 -27.88 -25.59
CA LYS A 656 9.96 -27.17 -24.30
C LYS A 656 9.15 -25.90 -24.51
N LEU A 657 8.20 -25.66 -23.63
CA LEU A 657 7.49 -24.37 -23.52
C LEU A 657 8.14 -23.49 -22.45
N THR A 658 8.60 -22.32 -22.86
CA THR A 658 9.18 -21.32 -21.95
C THR A 658 8.29 -20.09 -21.94
N LEU A 659 7.98 -19.57 -20.75
CA LEU A 659 7.07 -18.45 -20.56
C LEU A 659 7.80 -17.32 -19.81
N THR A 660 7.72 -16.09 -20.33
CA THR A 660 8.33 -14.90 -19.73
C THR A 660 7.39 -13.70 -19.81
N GLY A 661 7.61 -12.66 -19.00
CA GLY A 661 6.81 -11.44 -18.99
C GLY A 661 6.02 -11.22 -17.70
N SER A 662 6.50 -11.75 -16.57
CA SER A 662 5.84 -11.60 -15.23
C SER A 662 4.39 -12.12 -15.23
N LEU A 663 4.21 -13.36 -15.74
CA LEU A 663 2.90 -14.01 -15.83
C LEU A 663 2.51 -14.66 -14.50
N GLY A 664 1.28 -14.43 -14.04
CA GLY A 664 0.66 -15.17 -12.95
C GLY A 664 0.32 -16.61 -13.33
N ASP A 665 -0.10 -17.40 -12.35
CA ASP A 665 -0.26 -18.84 -12.54
C ASP A 665 -1.42 -19.20 -13.47
N VAL A 666 -2.54 -18.46 -13.41
CA VAL A 666 -3.69 -18.66 -14.30
C VAL A 666 -3.30 -18.39 -15.77
N MET A 667 -2.47 -17.38 -16.00
CA MET A 667 -2.02 -17.04 -17.35
C MET A 667 -1.01 -18.06 -17.87
N LYS A 668 -0.14 -18.63 -17.01
CA LYS A 668 0.75 -19.75 -17.35
C LYS A 668 -0.04 -21.01 -17.70
N GLU A 669 -1.07 -21.34 -16.93
CA GLU A 669 -2.02 -22.43 -17.22
C GLU A 669 -2.66 -22.26 -18.59
N SER A 670 -3.12 -21.07 -18.95
CA SER A 670 -3.70 -20.78 -20.26
C SER A 670 -2.73 -21.07 -21.40
N ALA A 671 -1.43 -20.80 -21.23
CA ALA A 671 -0.41 -21.12 -22.21
C ALA A 671 -0.18 -22.65 -22.34
N VAL A 672 -0.20 -23.37 -21.21
CA VAL A 672 -0.10 -24.84 -21.19
C VAL A 672 -1.31 -25.48 -21.87
N ILE A 673 -2.52 -25.00 -21.58
CA ILE A 673 -3.77 -25.46 -22.22
C ILE A 673 -3.70 -25.21 -23.74
N ALA A 674 -3.24 -24.03 -24.16
CA ALA A 674 -3.09 -23.68 -25.56
C ALA A 674 -2.12 -24.64 -26.26
N MET A 675 -0.98 -24.94 -25.65
CA MET A 675 -0.01 -25.89 -26.20
C MET A 675 -0.55 -27.33 -26.26
N ALA A 676 -1.27 -27.76 -25.24
CA ALA A 676 -1.93 -29.06 -25.21
C ALA A 676 -2.99 -29.20 -26.33
N TYR A 677 -3.79 -28.16 -26.55
CA TYR A 677 -4.77 -28.13 -27.63
C TYR A 677 -4.10 -28.26 -29.02
N ILE A 678 -2.98 -27.53 -29.25
CA ILE A 678 -2.22 -27.61 -30.50
C ILE A 678 -1.69 -29.02 -30.71
N ARG A 679 -1.13 -29.65 -29.67
CA ARG A 679 -0.63 -31.05 -29.78
C ARG A 679 -1.76 -32.03 -30.16
N ALA A 680 -2.94 -31.89 -29.50
CA ALA A 680 -4.09 -32.74 -29.77
C ALA A 680 -4.70 -32.52 -31.18
N ASN A 681 -4.61 -31.30 -31.72
CA ASN A 681 -5.24 -30.91 -32.97
C ASN A 681 -4.23 -30.57 -34.08
N ALA A 682 -2.99 -31.00 -33.97
CA ALA A 682 -1.91 -30.64 -34.89
C ALA A 682 -2.29 -30.89 -36.37
N LYS A 683 -2.88 -32.04 -36.68
CA LYS A 683 -3.32 -32.41 -38.04
C LYS A 683 -4.36 -31.43 -38.59
N ASN A 684 -5.35 -31.04 -37.80
CA ASN A 684 -6.41 -30.10 -38.22
C ASN A 684 -5.86 -28.68 -38.41
N LEU A 685 -4.82 -28.33 -37.68
CA LEU A 685 -4.12 -27.04 -37.79
C LEU A 685 -3.08 -27.02 -38.94
N GLY A 686 -2.87 -28.14 -39.61
CA GLY A 686 -1.86 -28.27 -40.66
C GLY A 686 -0.43 -28.29 -40.12
N ILE A 687 -0.23 -28.75 -38.89
CA ILE A 687 1.08 -28.85 -38.23
C ILE A 687 1.49 -30.32 -38.18
N ASP A 688 2.72 -30.61 -38.62
CA ASP A 688 3.31 -31.94 -38.45
C ASP A 688 3.63 -32.10 -36.93
N PHE A 689 3.01 -33.08 -36.27
CA PHE A 689 3.16 -33.28 -34.83
C PHE A 689 4.64 -33.50 -34.42
N ARG A 690 5.47 -34.03 -35.29
CA ARG A 690 6.90 -34.28 -35.03
C ARG A 690 7.70 -32.99 -34.89
N VAL A 691 7.25 -31.89 -35.52
CA VAL A 691 7.84 -30.56 -35.36
C VAL A 691 7.70 -30.04 -33.92
N LEU A 692 6.59 -30.39 -33.23
CA LEU A 692 6.34 -30.00 -31.86
C LEU A 692 7.38 -30.52 -30.86
N ASP A 693 8.08 -31.60 -31.20
CA ASP A 693 9.12 -32.19 -30.34
C ASP A 693 10.55 -31.79 -30.79
N GLN A 694 10.71 -31.11 -31.93
CA GLN A 694 12.00 -30.63 -32.45
C GLN A 694 12.21 -29.12 -32.24
N TRP A 695 11.18 -28.40 -31.82
CA TRP A 695 11.23 -26.96 -31.66
C TRP A 695 10.72 -26.55 -30.30
N ASP A 696 11.55 -25.83 -29.57
CA ASP A 696 11.15 -25.16 -28.33
C ASP A 696 10.32 -23.92 -28.63
N MET A 697 9.28 -23.74 -27.85
CA MET A 697 8.41 -22.57 -27.94
C MET A 697 8.71 -21.61 -26.81
N HIS A 698 9.00 -20.36 -27.12
CA HIS A 698 9.13 -19.29 -26.14
C HIS A 698 7.99 -18.30 -26.35
N VAL A 699 7.19 -18.12 -25.32
CA VAL A 699 6.14 -17.09 -25.28
C VAL A 699 6.59 -15.96 -24.35
N HIS A 700 6.60 -14.77 -24.89
CA HIS A 700 6.92 -13.55 -24.14
C HIS A 700 5.72 -12.60 -24.17
N VAL A 701 5.43 -11.99 -23.03
CA VAL A 701 4.45 -10.91 -22.94
C VAL A 701 5.17 -9.65 -22.47
N PRO A 702 5.39 -8.66 -23.35
CA PRO A 702 6.13 -7.43 -23.06
C PRO A 702 5.60 -6.65 -21.84
N ALA A 703 6.37 -5.66 -21.39
CA ALA A 703 6.19 -4.94 -20.14
C ALA A 703 6.34 -5.84 -18.89
N GLY A 704 7.47 -6.54 -18.77
CA GLY A 704 7.77 -7.51 -17.71
C GLY A 704 7.74 -6.94 -16.28
N ALA A 705 7.84 -5.63 -16.12
CA ALA A 705 7.72 -4.96 -14.83
C ALA A 705 6.28 -4.95 -14.25
N VAL A 706 5.26 -5.20 -15.11
CA VAL A 706 3.86 -5.23 -14.71
C VAL A 706 3.39 -6.68 -14.60
N PRO A 707 3.01 -7.17 -13.41
CA PRO A 707 2.42 -8.50 -13.28
C PRO A 707 1.13 -8.64 -14.09
N LYS A 708 0.98 -9.77 -14.78
CA LYS A 708 -0.17 -10.07 -15.63
C LYS A 708 -0.72 -11.42 -15.25
N ASP A 709 -2.03 -11.47 -14.96
CA ASP A 709 -2.71 -12.74 -14.67
C ASP A 709 -4.14 -12.73 -15.21
N GLY A 710 -4.66 -13.94 -15.44
CA GLY A 710 -6.04 -14.17 -15.84
C GLY A 710 -6.18 -15.08 -17.07
N PRO A 711 -7.32 -15.75 -17.20
CA PRO A 711 -7.58 -16.74 -18.27
C PRO A 711 -7.93 -16.10 -19.62
N SER A 712 -8.22 -14.80 -19.66
CA SER A 712 -8.79 -14.10 -20.83
C SER A 712 -7.84 -13.96 -22.03
N ALA A 713 -6.57 -14.30 -21.85
CA ALA A 713 -5.56 -14.34 -22.92
C ALA A 713 -5.46 -15.71 -23.63
N GLY A 714 -6.26 -16.70 -23.23
CA GLY A 714 -6.16 -18.07 -23.73
C GLY A 714 -6.28 -18.18 -25.25
N ILE A 715 -7.31 -17.57 -25.85
CA ILE A 715 -7.47 -17.58 -27.32
C ILE A 715 -6.33 -16.84 -28.02
N THR A 716 -5.81 -15.77 -27.41
CA THR A 716 -4.69 -14.99 -27.95
C THR A 716 -3.39 -15.82 -27.97
N MET A 717 -3.10 -16.50 -26.85
CA MET A 717 -1.94 -17.39 -26.74
C MET A 717 -2.00 -18.52 -27.76
N LEU A 718 -3.14 -19.21 -27.84
CA LEU A 718 -3.28 -20.29 -28.84
C LEU A 718 -3.11 -19.79 -30.26
N THR A 719 -3.67 -18.63 -30.57
CA THR A 719 -3.51 -18.02 -31.91
C THR A 719 -2.04 -17.67 -32.19
N ALA A 720 -1.31 -17.13 -31.21
CA ALA A 720 0.11 -16.79 -31.32
C ALA A 720 0.96 -18.04 -31.56
N LEU A 721 0.74 -19.08 -30.75
CA LEU A 721 1.41 -20.36 -30.90
C LEU A 721 1.12 -21.01 -32.29
N THR A 722 -0.15 -21.00 -32.73
CA THR A 722 -0.56 -21.54 -34.03
C THR A 722 0.04 -20.74 -35.19
N SER A 723 0.07 -19.40 -35.08
CA SER A 723 0.74 -18.53 -36.04
C SER A 723 2.24 -18.87 -36.15
N ALA A 724 2.92 -19.06 -35.03
CA ALA A 724 4.34 -19.41 -34.98
C ALA A 724 4.60 -20.79 -35.65
N TYR A 725 3.83 -21.82 -35.30
CA TYR A 725 4.01 -23.14 -35.91
C TYR A 725 3.58 -23.24 -37.39
N THR A 726 2.59 -22.46 -37.81
CA THR A 726 2.13 -22.45 -39.21
C THR A 726 2.82 -21.40 -40.08
N GLN A 727 3.55 -20.48 -39.49
CA GLN A 727 4.17 -19.32 -40.10
C GLN A 727 3.17 -18.44 -40.88
N ARG A 728 1.89 -18.48 -40.50
CA ARG A 728 0.81 -17.70 -41.09
C ARG A 728 0.71 -16.33 -40.44
N LYS A 729 0.47 -15.30 -41.27
CA LYS A 729 0.26 -13.93 -40.81
C LYS A 729 -1.04 -13.82 -39.98
N VAL A 730 -0.98 -13.06 -38.92
CA VAL A 730 -2.17 -12.63 -38.18
C VAL A 730 -2.82 -11.46 -38.91
N LYS A 731 -4.16 -11.41 -38.95
CA LYS A 731 -4.92 -10.32 -39.56
C LYS A 731 -4.54 -8.99 -38.90
N PRO A 732 -4.25 -7.92 -39.67
CA PRO A 732 -3.91 -6.62 -39.12
C PRO A 732 -5.12 -5.97 -38.42
N GLN A 733 -4.83 -5.11 -37.46
CA GLN A 733 -5.85 -4.36 -36.66
C GLN A 733 -6.89 -5.27 -36.00
N LEU A 734 -6.47 -6.48 -35.61
CA LEU A 734 -7.25 -7.50 -34.94
C LEU A 734 -6.79 -7.62 -33.49
N ALA A 735 -7.72 -7.63 -32.57
CA ALA A 735 -7.49 -8.03 -31.19
C ALA A 735 -8.50 -9.08 -30.75
N MET A 736 -8.18 -9.79 -29.69
CA MET A 736 -9.05 -10.84 -29.20
C MET A 736 -9.00 -10.98 -27.67
N THR A 737 -10.07 -11.49 -27.09
CA THR A 737 -10.14 -11.84 -25.68
C THR A 737 -11.10 -13.01 -25.47
N GLY A 738 -10.71 -14.00 -24.70
CA GLY A 738 -11.50 -15.18 -24.40
C GLY A 738 -10.68 -16.21 -23.64
N GLU A 739 -11.32 -16.95 -22.78
CA GLU A 739 -10.77 -18.11 -22.13
C GLU A 739 -10.92 -19.34 -23.02
N ILE A 740 -9.98 -20.26 -22.93
CA ILE A 740 -9.99 -21.50 -23.72
C ILE A 740 -10.05 -22.73 -22.82
N THR A 741 -10.80 -23.74 -23.24
CA THR A 741 -10.78 -25.06 -22.62
C THR A 741 -9.90 -26.03 -23.42
N LEU A 742 -9.49 -27.16 -22.82
CA LEU A 742 -8.75 -28.24 -23.51
C LEU A 742 -9.48 -28.80 -24.75
N ARG A 743 -10.82 -28.64 -24.77
CA ARG A 743 -11.66 -29.08 -25.92
C ARG A 743 -11.77 -28.02 -27.02
N GLY A 744 -11.13 -26.87 -26.85
CA GLY A 744 -11.17 -25.74 -27.79
C GLY A 744 -12.39 -24.87 -27.71
N LYS A 745 -13.26 -25.05 -26.68
CA LYS A 745 -14.40 -24.14 -26.47
C LYS A 745 -13.90 -22.80 -25.96
N VAL A 746 -14.49 -21.72 -26.47
CA VAL A 746 -14.23 -20.35 -26.04
C VAL A 746 -15.24 -19.98 -24.97
N LEU A 747 -14.74 -19.55 -23.80
CA LEU A 747 -15.55 -19.14 -22.65
C LEU A 747 -15.63 -17.62 -22.53
N PRO A 748 -16.72 -17.09 -21.95
CA PRO A 748 -16.91 -15.65 -21.77
C PRO A 748 -15.94 -15.08 -20.73
N VAL A 749 -15.60 -13.80 -20.88
CA VAL A 749 -14.67 -13.07 -20.03
C VAL A 749 -15.28 -11.75 -19.57
N GLY A 750 -14.76 -11.20 -18.46
CA GLY A 750 -15.18 -9.92 -17.91
C GLY A 750 -14.39 -8.72 -18.41
N GLY A 751 -14.78 -7.51 -17.94
CA GLY A 751 -14.08 -6.26 -18.22
C GLY A 751 -14.15 -5.82 -19.69
N LEU A 752 -15.24 -6.17 -20.40
CA LEU A 752 -15.34 -5.98 -21.84
C LEU A 752 -15.42 -4.51 -22.24
N LYS A 753 -16.13 -3.68 -21.46
CA LYS A 753 -16.22 -2.23 -21.76
C LYS A 753 -14.83 -1.61 -21.85
N GLU A 754 -14.00 -1.86 -20.87
CA GLU A 754 -12.64 -1.32 -20.78
C GLU A 754 -11.73 -1.90 -21.87
N LYS A 755 -11.81 -3.22 -22.11
CA LYS A 755 -11.06 -3.91 -23.15
C LYS A 755 -11.36 -3.37 -24.56
N ILE A 756 -12.64 -3.18 -24.89
CA ILE A 756 -13.08 -2.67 -26.18
C ILE A 756 -12.63 -1.23 -26.41
N LEU A 757 -12.71 -0.40 -25.37
CA LEU A 757 -12.24 0.97 -25.44
C LEU A 757 -10.74 1.07 -25.62
N ALA A 758 -9.97 0.17 -24.97
CA ALA A 758 -8.53 0.06 -25.21
C ALA A 758 -8.23 -0.34 -26.65
N ALA A 759 -8.93 -1.33 -27.18
CA ALA A 759 -8.79 -1.74 -28.56
C ALA A 759 -9.05 -0.57 -29.54
N LYS A 760 -10.10 0.19 -29.32
CA LYS A 760 -10.45 1.37 -30.13
C LYS A 760 -9.34 2.42 -30.10
N ARG A 761 -8.81 2.76 -28.90
CA ARG A 761 -7.69 3.71 -28.74
C ARG A 761 -6.44 3.27 -29.48
N ALA A 762 -6.14 1.97 -29.46
CA ALA A 762 -4.99 1.39 -30.15
C ALA A 762 -5.18 1.28 -31.67
N GLY A 763 -6.31 1.73 -32.23
CA GLY A 763 -6.58 1.67 -33.66
C GLY A 763 -6.99 0.29 -34.17
N ILE A 764 -7.42 -0.62 -33.30
CA ILE A 764 -7.96 -1.93 -33.65
C ILE A 764 -9.35 -1.72 -34.27
N LYS A 765 -9.67 -2.52 -35.29
CA LYS A 765 -10.97 -2.48 -35.99
C LYS A 765 -11.78 -3.75 -35.83
N ASP A 766 -11.10 -4.89 -35.76
CA ASP A 766 -11.75 -6.20 -35.62
C ASP A 766 -11.47 -6.76 -34.21
N ILE A 767 -12.52 -7.24 -33.55
CA ILE A 767 -12.42 -7.83 -32.21
C ILE A 767 -13.07 -9.21 -32.20
N ILE A 768 -12.31 -10.24 -31.81
CA ILE A 768 -12.82 -11.60 -31.61
C ILE A 768 -13.13 -11.81 -30.13
N LEU A 769 -14.32 -12.31 -29.80
CA LEU A 769 -14.76 -12.60 -28.43
C LEU A 769 -15.79 -13.74 -28.41
N CYS A 770 -16.02 -14.31 -27.21
CA CYS A 770 -16.96 -15.39 -27.02
C CYS A 770 -18.38 -14.98 -27.39
N GLU A 771 -19.14 -15.87 -28.06
CA GLU A 771 -20.56 -15.65 -28.38
C GLU A 771 -21.39 -15.28 -27.17
N LYS A 772 -21.13 -15.87 -26.01
CA LYS A 772 -21.84 -15.57 -24.75
C LYS A 772 -21.63 -14.15 -24.25
N ASN A 773 -20.57 -13.47 -24.71
CA ASN A 773 -20.33 -12.06 -24.39
C ASN A 773 -21.12 -11.08 -25.26
N ARG A 774 -21.94 -11.55 -26.20
CA ARG A 774 -22.83 -10.69 -27.03
C ARG A 774 -23.72 -9.80 -26.17
N LYS A 775 -24.25 -10.33 -25.08
CA LYS A 775 -25.07 -9.57 -24.13
C LYS A 775 -24.33 -8.38 -23.50
N ASP A 776 -23.07 -8.58 -23.16
CA ASP A 776 -22.25 -7.54 -22.52
C ASP A 776 -21.93 -6.39 -23.50
N ILE A 777 -21.79 -6.71 -24.81
CA ILE A 777 -21.59 -5.72 -25.86
C ILE A 777 -22.85 -4.87 -26.09
N LEU A 778 -24.05 -5.49 -26.00
CA LEU A 778 -25.31 -4.76 -26.13
C LEU A 778 -25.54 -3.73 -25.01
N GLU A 779 -24.92 -3.92 -23.87
CA GLU A 779 -24.97 -3.00 -22.75
C GLU A 779 -24.05 -1.78 -22.90
N ILE A 780 -23.07 -1.82 -23.82
CA ILE A 780 -22.14 -0.72 -24.08
C ILE A 780 -22.82 0.31 -25.00
N ASN A 781 -22.69 1.58 -24.66
CA ASN A 781 -23.27 2.66 -25.46
C ASN A 781 -22.75 2.60 -26.90
N GLN A 782 -23.68 2.63 -27.87
CA GLN A 782 -23.41 2.53 -29.30
C GLN A 782 -22.39 3.56 -29.82
N ARG A 783 -22.24 4.72 -29.16
CA ARG A 783 -21.24 5.75 -29.53
C ARG A 783 -19.81 5.22 -29.43
N TYR A 784 -19.54 4.32 -28.51
CA TYR A 784 -18.21 3.74 -28.27
C TYR A 784 -17.90 2.60 -29.25
N LEU A 785 -18.93 1.95 -29.80
CA LEU A 785 -18.80 0.79 -30.69
C LEU A 785 -18.63 1.20 -32.16
N LYS A 786 -18.79 2.47 -32.51
CA LYS A 786 -18.58 2.95 -33.88
C LYS A 786 -17.20 2.58 -34.38
N GLU A 787 -17.12 2.10 -35.63
CA GLU A 787 -15.90 1.68 -36.35
C GLU A 787 -15.31 0.34 -35.87
N LEU A 788 -15.89 -0.32 -34.88
CA LEU A 788 -15.46 -1.64 -34.42
C LEU A 788 -16.36 -2.73 -35.02
N LYS A 789 -15.73 -3.80 -35.45
CA LYS A 789 -16.40 -5.01 -35.95
C LYS A 789 -16.17 -6.15 -34.98
N PHE A 790 -17.25 -6.74 -34.48
CA PHE A 790 -17.22 -7.83 -33.53
C PHE A 790 -17.43 -9.15 -34.21
N HIS A 791 -16.54 -10.10 -33.93
CA HIS A 791 -16.62 -11.49 -34.40
C HIS A 791 -16.88 -12.36 -33.17
N TYR A 792 -18.05 -12.95 -33.12
CA TYR A 792 -18.48 -13.81 -32.03
C TYR A 792 -18.15 -15.26 -32.37
N VAL A 793 -17.47 -15.95 -31.45
CA VAL A 793 -16.98 -17.31 -31.66
C VAL A 793 -17.34 -18.20 -30.47
N SER A 794 -17.53 -19.48 -30.76
CA SER A 794 -17.79 -20.51 -29.74
C SER A 794 -16.68 -21.53 -29.63
N ASP A 795 -15.86 -21.61 -30.67
CA ASP A 795 -14.80 -22.62 -30.79
C ASP A 795 -13.51 -22.01 -31.28
N MET A 796 -12.39 -22.63 -30.91
CA MET A 796 -11.05 -22.15 -31.27
C MET A 796 -10.75 -22.27 -32.77
N GLN A 797 -11.37 -23.21 -33.46
CA GLN A 797 -11.21 -23.34 -34.89
C GLN A 797 -11.72 -22.09 -35.63
N GLU A 798 -12.88 -21.55 -35.23
CA GLU A 798 -13.44 -20.29 -35.73
C GLU A 798 -12.48 -19.12 -35.48
N VAL A 799 -11.86 -19.07 -34.28
CA VAL A 799 -10.86 -18.02 -33.95
C VAL A 799 -9.69 -18.08 -34.95
N ILE A 800 -9.12 -19.28 -35.19
CA ILE A 800 -7.96 -19.47 -36.07
C ILE A 800 -8.32 -19.08 -37.51
N GLU A 801 -9.49 -19.47 -37.99
CA GLU A 801 -9.97 -19.14 -39.35
C GLU A 801 -10.14 -17.63 -39.54
N LEU A 802 -10.63 -16.93 -38.52
CA LEU A 802 -10.83 -15.48 -38.54
C LEU A 802 -9.52 -14.71 -38.37
N ALA A 803 -8.62 -15.22 -37.52
CA ALA A 803 -7.43 -14.51 -37.10
C ALA A 803 -6.22 -14.73 -38.02
N LEU A 804 -6.05 -15.95 -38.56
CA LEU A 804 -4.89 -16.29 -39.36
C LEU A 804 -5.19 -16.21 -40.86
N MET A 805 -4.43 -15.39 -41.57
CA MET A 805 -4.50 -15.28 -43.02
C MET A 805 -3.93 -16.55 -43.65
N LYS A 806 -4.35 -16.90 -44.87
CA LYS A 806 -3.75 -18.01 -45.64
C LYS A 806 -2.29 -17.73 -46.07
N GLN A 807 -1.91 -16.45 -46.08
CA GLN A 807 -0.59 -15.98 -46.44
C GLN A 807 0.43 -16.23 -45.35
N LYS A 808 1.59 -16.81 -45.68
CA LYS A 808 2.76 -16.90 -44.78
C LYS A 808 3.47 -15.56 -44.65
N VAL A 809 4.28 -15.41 -43.62
CA VAL A 809 5.17 -14.25 -43.38
C VAL A 809 6.22 -14.17 -44.48
N LYS A 810 6.90 -12.99 -44.64
CA LYS A 810 7.87 -12.78 -45.74
C LYS A 810 9.08 -13.73 -45.71
N ALA A 811 9.54 -14.12 -44.55
CA ALA A 811 10.65 -15.06 -44.36
C ALA A 811 10.19 -16.18 -43.39
N PRO A 812 9.43 -17.16 -43.88
CA PRO A 812 8.94 -18.22 -43.03
C PRO A 812 10.07 -19.17 -42.61
N ILE A 813 10.09 -19.57 -41.35
CA ILE A 813 10.98 -20.61 -40.85
C ILE A 813 10.60 -21.93 -41.51
N ASP A 814 11.61 -22.67 -42.02
CA ASP A 814 11.41 -24.04 -42.54
C ASP A 814 11.20 -25.00 -41.36
N LEU A 815 9.94 -25.33 -41.10
CA LEU A 815 9.52 -26.29 -40.10
C LEU A 815 9.30 -27.70 -40.63
N SER A 816 9.88 -28.02 -41.79
CA SER A 816 9.83 -29.38 -42.30
C SER A 816 10.58 -30.34 -41.37
N PHE A 817 10.01 -31.52 -41.17
CA PHE A 817 10.69 -32.56 -40.40
C PHE A 817 11.96 -32.98 -41.08
N LYS A 818 13.12 -32.78 -40.46
CA LYS A 818 14.41 -33.29 -40.90
C LYS A 818 14.73 -34.54 -40.10
N GLU A 819 14.74 -35.71 -40.75
CA GLU A 819 15.28 -36.92 -40.15
C GLU A 819 16.73 -36.68 -39.74
N ALA A 820 17.04 -36.88 -38.47
CA ALA A 820 18.43 -36.87 -38.03
C ALA A 820 19.14 -38.01 -38.82
N ILE A 821 20.03 -37.64 -39.72
CA ILE A 821 20.93 -38.60 -40.40
C ILE A 821 21.83 -39.14 -39.29
N THR A 822 21.43 -40.24 -38.68
CA THR A 822 22.31 -41.08 -37.89
C THR A 822 23.38 -41.60 -38.84
N LYS A 823 24.51 -40.91 -38.93
CA LYS A 823 25.73 -41.51 -39.42
C LYS A 823 26.03 -42.69 -38.49
N SER A 824 25.54 -43.88 -38.89
CA SER A 824 26.08 -45.13 -38.38
C SER A 824 27.58 -45.13 -38.71
N MET A 825 28.43 -44.82 -37.75
CA MET A 825 29.81 -45.24 -37.79
C MET A 825 29.80 -46.78 -37.63
N VAL A 826 29.68 -47.46 -38.73
CA VAL A 826 30.20 -48.81 -38.86
C VAL A 826 31.69 -48.64 -39.11
N ASN A 827 32.48 -48.90 -38.07
CA ASN A 827 33.76 -49.60 -38.13
C ASN A 827 34.11 -50.07 -36.73
#